data_c05c9ffb737fb0c8316e4417e9fc4ae2
#
_entry.id   c05c9ffb737fb0c8316e4417e9fc4ae2
#
_cell.length_a   1.000
_cell.length_b   1.000
_cell.length_c   1.000
_cell.angle_alpha   90.00
_cell.angle_beta   90.00
_cell.angle_gamma   90.00
#
_symmetry.space_group_name_H-M   'P 1'
#
loop_
_entity.id
_entity.type
_entity.pdbx_description
1 polymer ?
#
loop_
_entity_poly.entity_id
_entity_poly.type
_entity_poly.pdbx_seq_one_letter_code
_entity_poly.pdbx_strand_id
1 'polypeptide(L)'
;MKKTIIFTLSLLLAVSCKYDDMQLKEAVELGVIPEAVTVGADGGNAEIPFYANLSGTVDFPEDVSWAEPDSRTFSGDGTINVRVSPNAGVRRSARIIFRAGEASRRDTVLLRQEGVLDTLSVKTPSIVIYNNMGDTEIPAVVTLDPSTVKATVRYLDSGETDWVKACSVKENRIVLRTEDNPSSEAVRSAVLTLSWKNGWSQKIHRDINLTQATGASSGNLIGIPTTFEAIRAMASEDPVVINEDLYLEGYIISDNASGNVTENVQRTSTSIDYTSTDRSAMFENEDGTLGFLLETITVEDNVFEPWSKVSLLLRGAQLRKFSNPDRYVLSNIRSSAVASSKSVGKDAVPARRIHISQLQDSDIYTRVTLTDCEFPIRKGGLTPLNEGYTTLYGADRITKFASLIRDIEGSSIYVYTNTTCPYRRDGRRIGNGRGSVSGTVVYEAYESFQDVGRYQLRHQEWEDLAFEDSFDDSFSGLICEWRYLRQGNEDHSWSATQGTGTMSHTYTATSAMNTKYNTWCHPVYDQSYLGPVFSGCTNENGFGIILEDGTDYAASYTGSVEKGQLQASAGWPMAWMKETWVSNSGNYYAWTLSFSTTGINTEHLSLQISTLNASQEGMSPVHWNVDWAESQSGPWTTVASYYVPDIVLWTITQPWQSGGFKPIDIPLPLEMLGKDNVYIRLIPADRAGNSTHGFCDSNFKNGSAGSSSKANNSINYVAVRYNK
;
A
#
# COMPACT_ATOMS: atom_id res chain seq x y z
N MET A 1 -18.80 -35.32 -71.69
CA MET A 1 -18.47 -34.19 -70.82
C MET A 1 -18.22 -34.52 -69.32
N LYS A 2 -18.82 -35.54 -68.72
CA LYS A 2 -18.59 -35.88 -67.28
C LYS A 2 -17.25 -36.56 -66.95
N LYS A 3 -16.61 -37.22 -67.91
CA LYS A 3 -15.33 -37.92 -67.70
C LYS A 3 -14.12 -36.99 -67.82
N THR A 4 -14.21 -35.89 -68.52
CA THR A 4 -13.12 -34.92 -68.68
C THR A 4 -13.00 -33.99 -67.48
N ILE A 5 -14.12 -33.71 -66.83
CA ILE A 5 -14.14 -32.85 -65.59
C ILE A 5 -13.54 -33.60 -64.42
N ILE A 6 -13.71 -34.91 -64.32
CA ILE A 6 -13.11 -35.70 -63.20
C ILE A 6 -11.58 -35.80 -63.35
N PHE A 7 -11.05 -35.85 -64.59
CA PHE A 7 -9.64 -35.95 -64.86
C PHE A 7 -8.91 -34.59 -64.60
N THR A 8 -9.59 -33.50 -64.91
CA THR A 8 -9.06 -32.16 -64.61
C THR A 8 -9.09 -31.83 -63.09
N LEU A 9 -10.11 -32.34 -62.38
CA LEU A 9 -10.16 -32.14 -60.91
C LEU A 9 -9.16 -33.03 -60.17
N SER A 10 -8.90 -34.25 -60.71
CA SER A 10 -7.85 -35.13 -60.16
C SER A 10 -6.44 -34.61 -60.43
N LEU A 11 -6.23 -33.89 -61.54
CA LEU A 11 -4.92 -33.29 -61.82
C LEU A 11 -4.67 -32.02 -61.00
N LEU A 12 -5.71 -31.27 -60.64
CA LEU A 12 -5.64 -30.14 -59.75
C LEU A 12 -5.41 -30.56 -58.27
N LEU A 13 -5.91 -31.76 -57.88
CA LEU A 13 -5.64 -32.32 -56.57
C LEU A 13 -4.24 -32.95 -56.46
N ALA A 14 -3.62 -33.36 -57.58
CA ALA A 14 -2.27 -33.90 -57.60
C ALA A 14 -1.16 -32.82 -57.60
N VAL A 15 -1.50 -31.56 -57.91
CA VAL A 15 -0.55 -30.44 -57.86
C VAL A 15 -0.58 -29.74 -56.50
N SER A 16 -1.56 -30.02 -55.63
CA SER A 16 -1.65 -29.42 -54.30
C SER A 16 -0.85 -30.17 -53.21
N CYS A 17 -0.16 -31.26 -53.54
CA CYS A 17 0.62 -32.04 -52.58
C CYS A 17 2.12 -32.06 -52.87
N LYS A 18 2.68 -30.93 -53.23
CA LYS A 18 4.13 -30.66 -53.06
C LYS A 18 4.31 -29.36 -52.32
N TYR A 19 3.89 -29.35 -51.07
CA TYR A 19 4.57 -28.55 -50.08
C TYR A 19 5.76 -29.39 -49.58
N ASP A 20 6.87 -29.28 -50.30
CA ASP A 20 8.16 -29.59 -49.73
C ASP A 20 8.27 -28.77 -48.45
N ASP A 21 8.69 -29.42 -47.36
CA ASP A 21 9.11 -28.90 -46.07
C ASP A 21 9.37 -27.39 -46.09
N MET A 22 8.35 -26.56 -45.99
CA MET A 22 8.54 -25.24 -45.44
C MET A 22 8.83 -25.47 -43.94
N GLN A 23 10.11 -25.61 -43.61
CA GLN A 23 10.54 -25.39 -42.25
C GLN A 23 10.01 -24.00 -41.89
N LEU A 24 8.97 -23.96 -41.12
CA LEU A 24 8.52 -22.76 -40.48
C LEU A 24 9.74 -22.28 -39.66
N LYS A 25 10.49 -21.34 -40.21
CA LYS A 25 11.50 -20.66 -39.39
C LYS A 25 10.74 -20.00 -38.29
N GLU A 26 11.11 -20.35 -37.08
CA GLU A 26 10.60 -19.71 -35.89
C GLU A 26 10.75 -18.19 -36.06
N ALA A 27 9.67 -17.45 -35.84
CA ALA A 27 9.71 -16.01 -35.97
C ALA A 27 10.68 -15.46 -34.91
N VAL A 28 11.60 -14.62 -35.34
CA VAL A 28 12.55 -13.99 -34.41
C VAL A 28 11.80 -12.96 -33.58
N GLU A 29 11.69 -13.22 -32.31
CA GLU A 29 11.11 -12.30 -31.32
C GLU A 29 12.25 -11.61 -30.56
N LEU A 30 12.14 -10.32 -30.42
CA LEU A 30 13.03 -9.47 -29.63
C LEU A 30 12.27 -8.19 -29.27
N GLY A 31 12.29 -7.83 -28.02
CA GLY A 31 11.78 -6.55 -27.56
C GLY A 31 12.45 -6.11 -26.27
N VAL A 32 12.82 -4.85 -26.19
CA VAL A 32 13.33 -4.20 -24.98
C VAL A 32 12.16 -3.54 -24.28
N ILE A 33 11.96 -3.79 -23.00
CA ILE A 33 10.78 -3.36 -22.26
C ILE A 33 10.74 -1.83 -22.09
N PRO A 34 11.83 -1.15 -21.65
CA PRO A 34 11.82 0.30 -21.55
C PRO A 34 12.29 0.95 -22.87
N GLU A 35 11.58 1.97 -23.33
CA GLU A 35 12.06 2.81 -24.44
C GLU A 35 13.31 3.63 -24.06
N ALA A 36 13.41 4.00 -22.80
CA ALA A 36 14.56 4.71 -22.25
C ALA A 36 14.80 4.37 -20.78
N VAL A 37 16.07 4.36 -20.37
CA VAL A 37 16.50 4.20 -18.99
C VAL A 37 17.31 5.43 -18.60
N THR A 38 17.02 6.01 -17.43
CA THR A 38 17.72 7.20 -16.93
C THR A 38 18.49 6.89 -15.67
N VAL A 39 19.77 7.29 -15.62
CA VAL A 39 20.67 7.16 -14.49
C VAL A 39 21.05 8.54 -13.97
N GLY A 40 21.20 8.70 -12.67
CA GLY A 40 21.63 9.94 -12.04
C GLY A 40 23.06 10.35 -12.40
N ALA A 41 23.44 11.57 -12.07
CA ALA A 41 24.78 12.10 -12.34
C ALA A 41 25.89 11.31 -11.64
N ASP A 42 25.61 10.71 -10.48
CA ASP A 42 26.59 9.88 -9.73
C ASP A 42 26.93 8.56 -10.44
N GLY A 43 26.20 8.23 -11.50
CA GLY A 43 26.38 6.96 -12.21
C GLY A 43 25.65 5.81 -11.48
N GLY A 44 26.08 4.60 -11.74
CA GLY A 44 25.49 3.40 -11.17
C GLY A 44 25.20 2.34 -12.23
N ASN A 45 24.30 1.42 -11.93
CA ASN A 45 23.87 0.38 -12.85
C ASN A 45 22.50 0.72 -13.45
N ALA A 46 22.38 0.59 -14.77
CA ALA A 46 21.11 0.65 -15.47
C ALA A 46 20.69 -0.77 -15.85
N GLU A 47 19.57 -1.21 -15.35
CA GLU A 47 18.98 -2.51 -15.67
C GLU A 47 18.06 -2.38 -16.88
N ILE A 48 18.29 -3.21 -17.89
CA ILE A 48 17.54 -3.18 -19.15
C ILE A 48 16.95 -4.57 -19.38
N PRO A 49 15.73 -4.80 -18.94
CA PRO A 49 15.03 -6.05 -19.19
C PRO A 49 14.58 -6.14 -20.66
N PHE A 50 14.72 -7.32 -21.23
CA PHE A 50 14.32 -7.62 -22.58
C PHE A 50 13.81 -9.06 -22.69
N TYR A 51 13.08 -9.35 -23.76
CA TYR A 51 12.70 -10.71 -24.14
C TYR A 51 13.26 -11.05 -25.52
N ALA A 52 13.70 -12.29 -25.71
CA ALA A 52 14.18 -12.80 -26.98
C ALA A 52 14.02 -14.32 -27.03
N ASN A 53 13.58 -14.85 -28.16
CA ASN A 53 13.53 -16.31 -28.37
C ASN A 53 14.80 -16.91 -28.97
N LEU A 54 15.75 -16.06 -29.35
CA LEU A 54 17.05 -16.48 -29.92
C LEU A 54 18.20 -15.72 -29.27
N SER A 55 19.39 -16.30 -29.39
CA SER A 55 20.63 -15.64 -28.98
C SER A 55 20.91 -14.39 -29.81
N GLY A 56 21.56 -13.42 -29.19
CA GLY A 56 21.82 -12.14 -29.81
C GLY A 56 22.98 -11.37 -29.22
N THR A 57 23.13 -10.12 -29.65
CA THR A 57 24.18 -9.18 -29.23
C THR A 57 23.59 -7.86 -28.76
N VAL A 58 24.34 -7.21 -27.89
CA VAL A 58 24.08 -5.86 -27.38
C VAL A 58 25.26 -4.95 -27.70
N ASP A 59 25.00 -3.87 -28.40
CA ASP A 59 26.03 -2.96 -28.87
C ASP A 59 25.66 -1.50 -28.66
N PHE A 60 26.69 -0.67 -28.46
CA PHE A 60 26.62 0.77 -28.63
C PHE A 60 27.05 1.13 -30.05
N PRO A 61 26.20 1.77 -30.87
CA PRO A 61 26.58 2.18 -32.22
C PRO A 61 27.51 3.38 -32.23
N GLU A 62 27.69 4.06 -31.11
CA GLU A 62 28.52 5.23 -30.91
C GLU A 62 29.70 4.84 -30.00
N ASP A 63 30.77 5.60 -30.07
CA ASP A 63 31.91 5.43 -29.16
C ASP A 63 31.54 5.96 -27.76
N VAL A 64 31.03 5.08 -26.91
CA VAL A 64 30.54 5.41 -25.58
C VAL A 64 31.55 4.86 -24.55
N SER A 65 32.37 5.76 -24.03
CA SER A 65 33.38 5.41 -23.01
C SER A 65 32.88 5.46 -21.57
N TRP A 66 31.65 5.97 -21.35
CA TRP A 66 31.09 6.23 -20.02
C TRP A 66 30.06 5.18 -19.57
N ALA A 67 29.71 4.25 -20.44
CA ALA A 67 28.77 3.18 -20.13
C ALA A 67 29.26 1.86 -20.72
N GLU A 68 29.17 0.79 -19.96
CA GLU A 68 29.64 -0.54 -20.36
C GLU A 68 28.62 -1.62 -19.92
N PRO A 69 28.13 -2.46 -20.84
CA PRO A 69 27.24 -3.55 -20.51
C PRO A 69 28.00 -4.69 -19.84
N ASP A 70 27.38 -5.38 -18.90
CA ASP A 70 27.92 -6.57 -18.22
C ASP A 70 28.10 -7.75 -19.17
N SER A 71 27.31 -7.80 -20.23
CA SER A 71 27.45 -8.76 -21.34
C SER A 71 27.12 -8.09 -22.66
N ARG A 72 27.89 -8.48 -23.70
CA ARG A 72 27.62 -8.08 -25.09
C ARG A 72 26.85 -9.13 -25.86
N THR A 73 26.49 -10.24 -25.21
CA THR A 73 25.69 -11.32 -25.81
C THR A 73 24.64 -11.80 -24.84
N PHE A 74 23.55 -12.30 -25.37
CA PHE A 74 22.47 -12.92 -24.60
C PHE A 74 21.97 -14.18 -25.26
N SER A 75 21.25 -15.02 -24.50
CA SER A 75 20.59 -16.22 -25.00
C SER A 75 19.23 -16.36 -24.31
N GLY A 76 18.15 -16.05 -25.03
CA GLY A 76 16.80 -16.00 -24.48
C GLY A 76 16.52 -14.71 -23.73
N ASP A 77 15.43 -14.70 -22.96
CA ASP A 77 14.99 -13.58 -22.14
C ASP A 77 16.02 -13.24 -21.06
N GLY A 78 16.06 -11.97 -20.64
CA GLY A 78 16.99 -11.57 -19.61
C GLY A 78 17.01 -10.08 -19.30
N THR A 79 18.05 -9.71 -18.57
CA THR A 79 18.34 -8.31 -18.24
C THR A 79 19.83 -8.06 -18.52
N ILE A 80 20.13 -6.99 -19.21
CA ILE A 80 21.49 -6.47 -19.37
C ILE A 80 21.68 -5.35 -18.37
N ASN A 81 22.72 -5.46 -17.53
CA ASN A 81 23.12 -4.40 -16.63
C ASN A 81 24.19 -3.55 -17.28
N VAL A 82 23.95 -2.27 -17.39
CA VAL A 82 24.92 -1.32 -17.95
C VAL A 82 25.51 -0.50 -16.82
N ARG A 83 26.79 -0.66 -16.61
CA ARG A 83 27.55 0.14 -15.65
C ARG A 83 27.79 1.52 -16.24
N VAL A 84 27.37 2.57 -15.54
CA VAL A 84 27.43 3.97 -15.95
C VAL A 84 28.37 4.73 -15.02
N SER A 85 29.39 5.35 -15.57
CA SER A 85 30.37 6.16 -14.81
C SER A 85 29.75 7.50 -14.39
N PRO A 86 30.22 8.14 -13.29
CA PRO A 86 29.77 9.48 -12.88
C PRO A 86 29.91 10.52 -14.01
N ASN A 87 28.98 11.48 -14.02
CA ASN A 87 28.95 12.55 -15.00
C ASN A 87 29.01 13.93 -14.33
N ALA A 88 30.21 14.50 -14.29
CA ALA A 88 30.45 15.85 -13.77
C ALA A 88 30.09 16.96 -14.78
N GLY A 89 29.70 16.61 -16.00
CA GLY A 89 29.34 17.54 -17.07
C GLY A 89 27.85 17.74 -17.25
N VAL A 90 27.46 18.05 -18.46
CA VAL A 90 26.04 18.14 -18.88
C VAL A 90 25.46 16.76 -19.11
N ARG A 91 24.15 16.66 -19.15
CA ARG A 91 23.41 15.42 -19.48
C ARG A 91 23.93 14.80 -20.77
N ARG A 92 23.97 13.49 -20.80
CA ARG A 92 24.41 12.74 -21.97
C ARG A 92 23.51 11.53 -22.23
N SER A 93 23.48 11.08 -23.47
CA SER A 93 22.71 9.88 -23.84
C SER A 93 23.44 9.05 -24.88
N ALA A 94 23.12 7.77 -24.90
CA ALA A 94 23.60 6.83 -25.89
C ALA A 94 22.49 5.84 -26.26
N ARG A 95 22.54 5.33 -27.49
CA ARG A 95 21.65 4.26 -27.91
C ARG A 95 22.30 2.92 -27.65
N ILE A 96 21.53 1.97 -27.15
CA ILE A 96 21.93 0.58 -26.98
C ILE A 96 21.06 -0.23 -27.93
N ILE A 97 21.71 -0.99 -28.81
CA ILE A 97 21.02 -1.78 -29.82
C ILE A 97 21.11 -3.27 -29.46
N PHE A 98 19.96 -3.87 -29.31
CA PHE A 98 19.80 -5.33 -29.19
C PHE A 98 19.56 -5.91 -30.57
N ARG A 99 20.20 -7.04 -30.88
CA ARG A 99 20.07 -7.76 -32.15
C ARG A 99 19.91 -9.25 -31.88
N ALA A 100 18.95 -9.90 -32.46
CA ALA A 100 18.72 -11.34 -32.35
C ALA A 100 18.61 -12.00 -33.72
N GLY A 101 18.89 -13.28 -33.80
CA GLY A 101 18.69 -14.08 -35.01
C GLY A 101 19.47 -13.59 -36.21
N GLU A 102 20.79 -13.69 -36.20
CA GLU A 102 21.68 -13.20 -37.30
C GLU A 102 21.41 -11.71 -37.66
N ALA A 103 21.07 -10.90 -36.67
CA ALA A 103 20.70 -9.49 -36.78
C ALA A 103 19.42 -9.22 -37.61
N SER A 104 18.59 -10.22 -37.86
CA SER A 104 17.33 -10.07 -38.58
C SER A 104 16.29 -9.24 -37.80
N ARG A 105 16.38 -9.26 -36.47
CA ARG A 105 15.55 -8.43 -35.58
C ARG A 105 16.43 -7.52 -34.74
N ARG A 106 16.00 -6.31 -34.58
CA ARG A 106 16.68 -5.33 -33.70
C ARG A 106 15.68 -4.53 -32.91
N ASP A 107 16.06 -4.16 -31.70
CA ASP A 107 15.36 -3.17 -30.88
C ASP A 107 16.37 -2.26 -30.21
N THR A 108 15.92 -1.10 -29.74
CA THR A 108 16.83 -0.05 -29.26
C THR A 108 16.26 0.61 -28.02
N VAL A 109 17.08 0.73 -26.99
CA VAL A 109 16.80 1.53 -25.80
C VAL A 109 17.70 2.74 -25.73
N LEU A 110 17.17 3.84 -25.24
CA LEU A 110 17.93 5.07 -25.03
C LEU A 110 18.43 5.11 -23.58
N LEU A 111 19.74 4.96 -23.38
CA LEU A 111 20.38 5.20 -22.10
C LEU A 111 20.60 6.70 -21.92
N ARG A 112 20.05 7.28 -20.88
CA ARG A 112 20.20 8.68 -20.50
C ARG A 112 20.94 8.78 -19.19
N GLN A 113 21.82 9.76 -19.07
CA GLN A 113 22.45 10.08 -17.80
C GLN A 113 22.30 11.57 -17.49
N GLU A 114 21.84 11.88 -16.30
CA GLU A 114 21.81 13.24 -15.79
C GLU A 114 23.25 13.79 -15.64
N GLY A 115 23.38 15.10 -15.70
CA GLY A 115 24.65 15.78 -15.45
C GLY A 115 24.56 16.65 -14.21
N VAL A 116 25.68 16.96 -13.61
CA VAL A 116 25.77 17.94 -12.52
C VAL A 116 25.59 19.35 -13.05
N LEU A 117 26.00 19.58 -14.30
CA LEU A 117 25.81 20.86 -15.00
C LEU A 117 24.56 20.78 -15.90
N ASP A 118 23.84 21.85 -16.06
CA ASP A 118 22.62 22.05 -16.87
C ASP A 118 21.28 21.84 -16.16
N THR A 119 21.24 21.89 -14.86
CA THR A 119 20.00 21.79 -14.10
C THR A 119 19.52 23.13 -13.56
N LEU A 120 18.20 23.29 -13.49
CA LEU A 120 17.52 24.30 -12.71
C LEU A 120 16.47 23.59 -11.85
N SER A 121 16.64 23.65 -10.55
CA SER A 121 15.73 23.05 -9.59
C SER A 121 15.25 24.10 -8.61
N VAL A 122 13.95 24.13 -8.37
CA VAL A 122 13.28 25.03 -7.41
C VAL A 122 12.60 24.16 -6.37
N LYS A 123 12.89 24.39 -5.10
CA LYS A 123 12.29 23.59 -4.00
C LYS A 123 10.82 23.96 -3.77
N THR A 124 10.44 25.20 -4.03
CA THR A 124 9.09 25.70 -3.77
C THR A 124 8.42 26.07 -5.08
N PRO A 125 7.50 25.22 -5.59
CA PRO A 125 6.80 25.48 -6.85
C PRO A 125 5.74 26.58 -6.76
N SER A 126 5.49 27.12 -5.57
CA SER A 126 4.54 28.22 -5.34
C SER A 126 5.09 29.17 -4.27
N ILE A 127 4.89 30.46 -4.46
CA ILE A 127 5.32 31.49 -3.52
C ILE A 127 4.24 32.53 -3.31
N VAL A 128 4.22 33.12 -2.11
CA VAL A 128 3.44 34.32 -1.80
C VAL A 128 4.35 35.52 -1.82
N ILE A 129 3.89 36.57 -2.51
CA ILE A 129 4.59 37.85 -2.63
C ILE A 129 3.78 38.90 -1.89
N TYR A 130 4.42 39.64 -0.97
CA TYR A 130 3.78 40.70 -0.21
C TYR A 130 4.21 42.07 -0.75
N ASN A 131 3.35 43.06 -0.50
CA ASN A 131 3.69 44.43 -0.84
C ASN A 131 4.88 44.93 0.01
N ASN A 132 5.64 45.84 -0.56
CA ASN A 132 6.80 46.47 0.08
C ASN A 132 7.97 45.54 0.46
N MET A 133 8.02 44.33 -0.10
CA MET A 133 9.13 43.40 0.10
C MET A 133 10.34 43.66 -0.81
N GLY A 134 10.24 44.57 -1.76
CA GLY A 134 11.26 44.81 -2.78
C GLY A 134 11.34 43.66 -3.78
N ASP A 135 12.56 43.28 -4.19
CA ASP A 135 12.76 42.12 -5.06
C ASP A 135 12.53 40.81 -4.26
N THR A 136 11.67 39.95 -4.75
CA THR A 136 11.41 38.63 -4.15
C THR A 136 12.43 37.62 -4.62
N GLU A 137 13.12 36.96 -3.72
CA GLU A 137 14.10 35.92 -4.01
C GLU A 137 13.52 34.51 -3.80
N ILE A 138 13.62 33.67 -4.82
CA ILE A 138 13.21 32.26 -4.76
C ILE A 138 14.47 31.42 -4.76
N PRO A 139 14.75 30.63 -3.70
CA PRO A 139 15.90 29.74 -3.66
C PRO A 139 15.83 28.71 -4.80
N ALA A 140 16.90 28.55 -5.53
CA ALA A 140 17.01 27.60 -6.63
C ALA A 140 18.42 27.03 -6.69
N VAL A 141 18.55 25.82 -7.22
CA VAL A 141 19.84 25.27 -7.61
C VAL A 141 19.96 25.44 -9.13
N VAL A 142 20.88 26.26 -9.57
CA VAL A 142 21.09 26.57 -10.97
C VAL A 142 22.53 26.22 -11.35
N THR A 143 22.71 25.14 -12.08
CA THR A 143 24.03 24.68 -12.55
C THR A 143 24.20 24.89 -14.06
N LEU A 144 23.12 25.24 -14.76
CA LEU A 144 23.17 25.67 -16.16
C LEU A 144 23.56 27.13 -16.25
N ASP A 145 23.92 27.59 -17.45
CA ASP A 145 24.13 29.04 -17.71
C ASP A 145 22.80 29.79 -17.55
N PRO A 146 22.68 30.66 -16.54
CA PRO A 146 21.45 31.40 -16.27
C PRO A 146 20.93 32.22 -17.44
N SER A 147 21.83 32.67 -18.35
CA SER A 147 21.47 33.47 -19.54
C SER A 147 20.67 32.67 -20.58
N THR A 148 20.72 31.32 -20.50
CA THR A 148 19.98 30.45 -21.40
C THR A 148 18.51 30.27 -20.99
N VAL A 149 18.16 30.65 -19.76
CA VAL A 149 16.81 30.48 -19.20
C VAL A 149 15.92 31.63 -19.68
N LYS A 150 14.80 31.26 -20.27
CA LYS A 150 13.75 32.21 -20.64
C LYS A 150 12.63 32.19 -19.64
N ALA A 151 12.26 33.31 -19.07
CA ALA A 151 11.13 33.50 -18.21
C ALA A 151 9.92 34.05 -18.98
N THR A 152 8.75 33.45 -18.74
CA THR A 152 7.48 33.97 -19.24
C THR A 152 6.45 33.95 -18.14
N VAL A 153 5.59 34.94 -18.06
CA VAL A 153 4.55 35.03 -17.02
C VAL A 153 3.18 34.92 -17.68
N ARG A 154 2.35 34.09 -17.15
CA ARG A 154 0.92 33.96 -17.51
C ARG A 154 0.07 34.34 -16.32
N TYR A 155 -0.63 35.46 -16.43
CA TYR A 155 -1.55 35.93 -15.40
C TYR A 155 -2.85 35.11 -15.42
N LEU A 156 -3.35 34.81 -14.24
CA LEU A 156 -4.52 33.95 -14.07
C LEU A 156 -5.81 34.77 -13.86
N ASP A 157 -5.68 35.99 -13.39
CA ASP A 157 -6.81 36.86 -13.08
C ASP A 157 -7.18 37.71 -14.30
N SER A 158 -8.49 37.78 -14.58
CA SER A 158 -9.01 38.35 -15.85
C SER A 158 -8.91 39.86 -15.99
N GLY A 159 -8.35 40.58 -15.04
CA GLY A 159 -8.29 42.04 -15.04
C GLY A 159 -6.92 42.66 -14.78
N GLU A 160 -5.99 41.92 -14.23
CA GLU A 160 -4.70 42.47 -13.83
C GLU A 160 -3.54 41.75 -14.52
N THR A 161 -2.92 42.41 -15.43
CA THR A 161 -1.74 41.93 -16.17
C THR A 161 -0.54 42.82 -15.90
N ASP A 162 0.66 42.25 -16.10
CA ASP A 162 1.90 43.01 -16.07
C ASP A 162 2.38 43.51 -14.70
N TRP A 163 1.95 42.85 -13.61
CA TRP A 163 2.45 43.19 -12.28
C TRP A 163 3.81 42.56 -11.94
N VAL A 164 4.26 41.53 -12.66
CA VAL A 164 5.64 41.03 -12.61
C VAL A 164 6.48 41.80 -13.60
N LYS A 165 7.34 42.70 -13.12
CA LYS A 165 8.11 43.63 -13.96
C LYS A 165 9.44 43.08 -14.42
N ALA A 166 10.06 42.19 -13.68
CA ALA A 166 11.30 41.57 -14.07
C ALA A 166 11.46 40.20 -13.42
N CYS A 167 12.12 39.29 -14.12
CA CYS A 167 12.57 38.04 -13.62
C CYS A 167 14.01 37.80 -14.06
N SER A 168 14.90 37.49 -13.15
CA SER A 168 16.28 37.12 -13.44
C SER A 168 16.66 35.84 -12.70
N VAL A 169 17.31 34.92 -13.39
CA VAL A 169 17.86 33.70 -12.83
C VAL A 169 19.33 33.94 -12.52
N LYS A 170 19.75 33.57 -11.32
CA LYS A 170 21.13 33.62 -10.81
C LYS A 170 21.56 32.22 -10.38
N GLU A 171 22.82 32.06 -10.03
CA GLU A 171 23.42 30.73 -9.67
C GLU A 171 22.69 29.97 -8.58
N ASN A 172 22.09 30.67 -7.61
CA ASN A 172 21.45 30.03 -6.45
C ASN A 172 20.03 30.52 -6.16
N ARG A 173 19.47 31.38 -7.03
CA ARG A 173 18.13 31.94 -6.83
C ARG A 173 17.54 32.53 -8.09
N ILE A 174 16.23 32.67 -8.09
CA ILE A 174 15.46 33.43 -9.05
C ILE A 174 15.03 34.73 -8.35
N VAL A 175 15.21 35.85 -9.00
CA VAL A 175 14.85 37.17 -8.45
C VAL A 175 13.71 37.74 -9.27
N LEU A 176 12.61 38.05 -8.61
CA LEU A 176 11.40 38.64 -9.17
C LEU A 176 11.26 40.10 -8.68
N ARG A 177 10.98 40.99 -9.58
CA ARG A 177 10.50 42.34 -9.24
C ARG A 177 9.03 42.45 -9.59
N THR A 178 8.22 42.85 -8.61
CA THR A 178 6.78 43.00 -8.78
C THR A 178 6.33 44.40 -8.39
N GLU A 179 5.20 44.83 -8.96
CA GLU A 179 4.47 45.99 -8.46
C GLU A 179 3.58 45.56 -7.28
N ASP A 180 3.38 46.48 -6.34
CA ASP A 180 2.48 46.26 -5.21
C ASP A 180 1.03 45.99 -5.69
N ASN A 181 0.32 45.08 -5.00
CA ASN A 181 -1.07 44.85 -5.27
C ASN A 181 -1.92 46.01 -4.70
N PRO A 182 -2.61 46.79 -5.55
CA PRO A 182 -3.41 47.91 -5.10
C PRO A 182 -4.72 47.50 -4.41
N SER A 183 -5.18 46.25 -4.61
CA SER A 183 -6.42 45.76 -4.03
C SER A 183 -6.24 45.43 -2.57
N SER A 184 -7.07 45.98 -1.71
CA SER A 184 -7.13 45.61 -0.28
C SER A 184 -7.89 44.31 -0.01
N GLU A 185 -8.62 43.79 -1.01
CA GLU A 185 -9.55 42.68 -0.83
C GLU A 185 -9.20 41.45 -1.69
N ALA A 186 -8.55 41.65 -2.83
CA ALA A 186 -8.29 40.59 -3.79
C ALA A 186 -6.79 40.27 -3.91
N VAL A 187 -6.46 39.02 -3.82
CA VAL A 187 -5.15 38.48 -4.23
C VAL A 187 -5.10 38.42 -5.75
N ARG A 188 -3.90 38.43 -6.31
CA ARG A 188 -3.70 38.21 -7.75
C ARG A 188 -2.69 37.10 -7.99
N SER A 189 -2.85 36.38 -9.06
CA SER A 189 -2.12 35.15 -9.32
C SER A 189 -1.54 35.10 -10.73
N ALA A 190 -0.37 34.47 -10.85
CA ALA A 190 0.28 34.23 -12.11
C ALA A 190 1.06 32.93 -12.08
N VAL A 191 1.40 32.41 -13.24
CA VAL A 191 2.35 31.30 -13.40
C VAL A 191 3.60 31.85 -14.07
N LEU A 192 4.74 31.75 -13.40
CA LEU A 192 6.05 32.01 -13.97
C LEU A 192 6.56 30.69 -14.55
N THR A 193 6.75 30.66 -15.86
CA THR A 193 7.36 29.54 -16.57
C THR A 193 8.79 29.86 -16.92
N LEU A 194 9.73 29.10 -16.34
CA LEU A 194 11.13 29.12 -16.72
C LEU A 194 11.39 28.05 -17.77
N SER A 195 11.99 28.37 -18.88
CA SER A 195 12.25 27.40 -19.95
C SER A 195 13.67 27.51 -20.50
N TRP A 196 14.27 26.35 -20.78
CA TRP A 196 15.60 26.21 -21.35
C TRP A 196 15.68 24.98 -22.25
N LYS A 197 16.79 24.81 -22.95
CA LYS A 197 17.09 23.57 -23.64
C LYS A 197 18.07 22.76 -22.81
N ASN A 198 17.76 21.48 -22.55
CA ASN A 198 18.70 20.56 -21.90
C ASN A 198 19.80 20.12 -22.88
N GLY A 199 20.77 19.33 -22.38
CA GLY A 199 21.86 18.77 -23.19
C GLY A 199 21.40 17.86 -24.33
N TRP A 200 20.14 17.42 -24.35
CA TRP A 200 19.54 16.68 -25.49
C TRP A 200 18.77 17.57 -26.43
N SER A 201 18.94 18.88 -26.33
CA SER A 201 18.21 19.89 -27.12
C SER A 201 16.68 19.86 -26.92
N GLN A 202 16.18 19.15 -25.92
CA GLN A 202 14.78 19.17 -25.59
C GLN A 202 14.44 20.44 -24.80
N LYS A 203 13.28 21.00 -25.09
CA LYS A 203 12.78 22.14 -24.31
C LYS A 203 12.23 21.65 -22.97
N ILE A 204 12.88 22.06 -21.90
CA ILE A 204 12.44 21.83 -20.54
C ILE A 204 11.80 23.11 -20.00
N HIS A 205 10.83 22.95 -19.13
CA HIS A 205 10.24 24.07 -18.41
C HIS A 205 9.98 23.71 -16.95
N ARG A 206 9.93 24.72 -16.11
CA ARG A 206 9.49 24.67 -14.72
C ARG A 206 8.51 25.80 -14.49
N ASP A 207 7.37 25.47 -13.91
CA ASP A 207 6.33 26.41 -13.53
C ASP A 207 6.44 26.72 -12.04
N ILE A 208 6.32 27.99 -11.70
CA ILE A 208 6.26 28.51 -10.34
C ILE A 208 4.97 29.30 -10.23
N ASN A 209 4.10 28.90 -9.32
CA ASN A 209 2.88 29.62 -9.07
C ASN A 209 3.18 30.85 -8.19
N LEU A 210 2.77 32.00 -8.66
CA LEU A 210 2.93 33.27 -7.96
C LEU A 210 1.55 33.69 -7.43
N THR A 211 1.47 33.93 -6.13
CA THR A 211 0.30 34.56 -5.51
C THR A 211 0.76 35.83 -4.84
N GLN A 212 0.23 36.97 -5.28
CA GLN A 212 0.49 38.22 -4.58
C GLN A 212 -0.65 38.51 -3.61
N ALA A 213 -0.29 38.68 -2.34
CA ALA A 213 -1.22 39.01 -1.26
C ALA A 213 -1.94 40.34 -1.50
N THR A 214 -3.02 40.55 -0.79
CA THR A 214 -3.78 41.84 -0.86
C THR A 214 -2.90 42.98 -0.39
N GLY A 215 -3.19 44.18 -0.86
CA GLY A 215 -2.49 45.40 -0.45
C GLY A 215 -2.61 45.74 1.03
N ALA A 216 -3.60 45.17 1.72
CA ALA A 216 -3.77 45.28 3.16
C ALA A 216 -2.84 44.34 3.97
N SER A 217 -2.30 43.30 3.32
CA SER A 217 -1.41 42.33 3.95
C SER A 217 0.01 42.90 4.04
N SER A 218 0.40 43.42 5.18
CA SER A 218 1.78 43.83 5.42
C SER A 218 2.61 42.58 5.83
N GLY A 219 3.80 42.43 5.32
CA GLY A 219 4.70 41.27 5.30
C GLY A 219 4.89 40.38 6.54
N ASN A 220 4.14 40.59 7.61
CA ASN A 220 4.10 39.73 8.79
C ASN A 220 2.68 39.30 9.19
N LEU A 221 1.65 39.72 8.49
CA LEU A 221 0.26 39.34 8.79
C LEU A 221 -0.34 38.63 7.60
N ILE A 222 -0.60 37.34 7.79
CA ILE A 222 -1.12 36.43 6.80
C ILE A 222 -2.65 36.46 6.71
N GLY A 223 -3.28 37.34 7.40
CA GLY A 223 -4.73 37.45 7.46
C GLY A 223 -5.28 37.46 8.88
N ILE A 224 -6.54 37.05 9.04
CA ILE A 224 -7.27 37.03 10.31
C ILE A 224 -7.06 35.67 10.96
N PRO A 225 -6.54 35.61 12.20
CA PRO A 225 -6.43 34.35 12.91
C PRO A 225 -7.81 33.73 13.14
N THR A 226 -7.92 32.44 12.97
CA THR A 226 -9.14 31.68 13.19
C THR A 226 -8.86 30.39 13.96
N THR A 227 -9.89 29.64 14.33
CA THR A 227 -9.76 28.40 15.07
C THR A 227 -10.23 27.21 14.24
N PHE A 228 -9.79 26.01 14.62
CA PHE A 228 -10.23 24.77 13.98
C PHE A 228 -11.75 24.59 14.09
N GLU A 229 -12.35 24.94 15.21
CA GLU A 229 -13.80 24.90 15.43
C GLU A 229 -14.54 25.84 14.47
N ALA A 230 -14.06 27.07 14.33
CA ALA A 230 -14.67 28.05 13.44
C ALA A 230 -14.65 27.58 11.97
N ILE A 231 -13.51 27.02 11.53
CA ILE A 231 -13.41 26.46 10.18
C ILE A 231 -14.30 25.22 10.03
N ARG A 232 -14.28 24.29 10.98
CA ARG A 232 -15.18 23.12 10.93
C ARG A 232 -16.65 23.51 10.87
N ALA A 233 -17.06 24.61 11.55
CA ALA A 233 -18.42 25.12 11.51
C ALA A 233 -18.85 25.67 10.13
N MET A 234 -17.90 26.04 9.27
CA MET A 234 -18.17 26.49 7.88
C MET A 234 -18.32 25.31 6.91
N ALA A 235 -17.95 24.10 7.32
CA ALA A 235 -17.86 22.96 6.43
C ALA A 235 -19.25 22.39 6.09
N SER A 236 -19.39 21.92 4.85
CA SER A 236 -20.54 21.15 4.39
C SER A 236 -20.09 19.89 3.64
N GLU A 237 -21.04 19.00 3.31
CA GLU A 237 -20.74 17.81 2.50
C GLU A 237 -20.33 18.18 1.07
N ASP A 238 -20.86 19.28 0.55
CA ASP A 238 -20.37 19.89 -0.68
C ASP A 238 -19.14 20.74 -0.37
N PRO A 239 -18.08 20.71 -1.20
CA PRO A 239 -16.91 21.52 -0.98
C PRO A 239 -17.20 23.01 -0.95
N VAL A 240 -16.73 23.71 0.07
CA VAL A 240 -16.85 25.16 0.24
C VAL A 240 -15.48 25.80 0.01
N VAL A 241 -15.40 26.77 -0.87
CA VAL A 241 -14.17 27.56 -1.07
C VAL A 241 -14.11 28.65 0.00
N ILE A 242 -13.00 28.71 0.75
CA ILE A 242 -12.73 29.78 1.71
C ILE A 242 -12.24 31.01 0.93
N ASN A 243 -13.02 32.09 0.99
CA ASN A 243 -12.72 33.32 0.27
C ASN A 243 -12.09 34.39 1.17
N GLU A 244 -12.21 34.26 2.47
CA GLU A 244 -11.66 35.19 3.45
C GLU A 244 -10.17 34.94 3.66
N ASP A 245 -9.43 35.99 4.03
CA ASP A 245 -8.01 35.90 4.41
C ASP A 245 -7.87 35.35 5.85
N LEU A 246 -8.32 34.11 6.04
CA LEU A 246 -8.21 33.41 7.32
C LEU A 246 -6.90 32.61 7.36
N TYR A 247 -6.33 32.45 8.56
CA TYR A 247 -5.27 31.49 8.78
C TYR A 247 -5.45 30.68 10.06
N LEU A 248 -4.98 29.43 10.00
CA LEU A 248 -4.91 28.50 11.14
C LEU A 248 -3.47 28.34 11.63
N GLU A 249 -3.30 28.22 12.92
CA GLU A 249 -2.05 27.73 13.53
C GLU A 249 -2.27 26.35 14.13
N GLY A 250 -1.32 25.47 13.90
CA GLY A 250 -1.37 24.09 14.40
C GLY A 250 -0.09 23.34 14.09
N TYR A 251 -0.13 22.02 14.31
CA TYR A 251 1.02 21.13 14.13
C TYR A 251 0.80 20.19 12.97
N ILE A 252 1.85 19.97 12.20
CA ILE A 252 1.93 18.87 11.24
C ILE A 252 2.37 17.62 12.00
N ILE A 253 1.51 16.61 11.98
CA ILE A 253 1.68 15.35 12.72
C ILE A 253 1.97 14.16 11.82
N SER A 254 2.14 14.38 10.54
CA SER A 254 2.45 13.36 9.54
C SER A 254 3.84 13.54 8.97
N ASP A 255 4.46 12.43 8.63
CA ASP A 255 5.75 12.38 7.94
C ASP A 255 5.62 11.68 6.60
N ASN A 256 5.81 12.40 5.50
CA ASN A 256 5.72 11.82 4.16
C ASN A 256 6.79 10.75 3.90
N ALA A 257 7.95 10.84 4.57
CA ALA A 257 8.98 9.82 4.48
C ALA A 257 8.52 8.46 5.03
N SER A 258 7.47 8.44 5.86
CA SER A 258 6.85 7.20 6.33
C SER A 258 6.15 6.41 5.22
N GLY A 259 5.76 7.05 4.12
CA GLY A 259 4.90 6.46 3.10
C GLY A 259 3.54 5.98 3.63
N ASN A 260 3.13 6.45 4.83
CA ASN A 260 1.96 5.96 5.57
C ASN A 260 1.00 7.05 6.04
N VAL A 261 1.01 8.22 5.40
CA VAL A 261 0.17 9.36 5.81
C VAL A 261 -1.30 9.10 5.55
N THR A 262 -1.64 8.72 4.33
CA THR A 262 -3.00 8.33 3.92
C THR A 262 -2.95 7.11 3.01
N GLU A 263 -4.10 6.66 2.57
CA GLU A 263 -4.20 5.59 1.58
C GLU A 263 -3.65 6.00 0.22
N ASN A 264 -2.93 5.08 -0.43
CA ASN A 264 -2.65 5.19 -1.86
C ASN A 264 -3.91 4.85 -2.65
N VAL A 265 -4.38 5.78 -3.46
CA VAL A 265 -5.67 5.67 -4.14
C VAL A 265 -5.58 4.69 -5.31
N GLN A 266 -6.37 3.63 -5.25
CA GLN A 266 -6.55 2.72 -6.37
C GLN A 266 -7.44 3.36 -7.42
N ARG A 267 -6.90 3.60 -8.63
CA ARG A 267 -7.61 4.23 -9.74
C ARG A 267 -8.38 3.22 -10.58
N THR A 268 -7.77 2.05 -10.77
CA THR A 268 -8.36 0.91 -11.48
C THR A 268 -7.88 -0.39 -10.84
N SER A 269 -8.40 -1.53 -11.23
CA SER A 269 -7.92 -2.85 -10.77
C SER A 269 -6.42 -3.06 -11.00
N THR A 270 -5.81 -2.32 -11.90
CA THR A 270 -4.38 -2.46 -12.26
C THR A 270 -3.55 -1.20 -12.04
N SER A 271 -4.13 -0.12 -11.53
CA SER A 271 -3.46 1.17 -11.37
C SER A 271 -3.69 1.77 -10.00
N ILE A 272 -2.60 2.05 -9.30
CA ILE A 272 -2.57 2.76 -8.01
C ILE A 272 -1.86 4.10 -8.20
N ASP A 273 -2.45 5.14 -7.67
CA ASP A 273 -1.80 6.43 -7.52
C ASP A 273 -0.95 6.42 -6.24
N TYR A 274 0.31 6.08 -6.37
CA TYR A 274 1.26 6.05 -5.26
C TYR A 274 1.66 7.43 -4.75
N THR A 275 1.25 8.49 -5.44
CA THR A 275 1.48 9.87 -5.01
C THR A 275 0.37 10.43 -4.12
N SER A 276 -0.69 9.68 -3.88
CA SER A 276 -1.82 10.16 -3.06
C SER A 276 -1.39 10.47 -1.63
N THR A 277 -0.60 9.57 -1.03
CA THR A 277 -0.06 9.78 0.32
C THR A 277 0.93 10.94 0.36
N ASP A 278 1.74 11.13 -0.70
CA ASP A 278 2.74 12.20 -0.78
C ASP A 278 2.13 13.60 -0.93
N ARG A 279 0.87 13.69 -1.36
CA ARG A 279 0.11 14.93 -1.46
C ARG A 279 -0.69 15.26 -0.21
N SER A 280 -0.57 14.46 0.82
CA SER A 280 -1.38 14.58 2.03
C SER A 280 -0.53 14.95 3.23
N ALA A 281 -1.11 15.71 4.15
CA ALA A 281 -0.55 15.97 5.46
C ALA A 281 -1.67 15.99 6.51
N MET A 282 -1.34 15.64 7.74
CA MET A 282 -2.25 15.71 8.88
C MET A 282 -1.91 16.92 9.71
N PHE A 283 -2.91 17.73 10.00
CA PHE A 283 -2.78 19.02 10.65
C PHE A 283 -3.71 19.10 11.85
N GLU A 284 -3.17 19.22 13.05
CA GLU A 284 -3.95 19.31 14.29
C GLU A 284 -3.78 20.63 15.00
N ASN A 285 -4.78 20.98 15.83
CA ASN A 285 -4.71 22.16 16.66
C ASN A 285 -3.71 22.01 17.80
N GLU A 286 -3.42 23.13 18.49
CA GLU A 286 -2.41 23.16 19.55
C GLU A 286 -2.71 22.21 20.73
N ASP A 287 -3.96 21.86 20.95
CA ASP A 287 -4.38 20.97 22.04
C ASP A 287 -4.42 19.49 21.61
N GLY A 288 -4.23 19.18 20.33
CA GLY A 288 -4.33 17.81 19.77
C GLY A 288 -5.74 17.20 19.85
N THR A 289 -6.79 18.05 19.78
CA THR A 289 -8.18 17.63 19.95
C THR A 289 -8.99 17.70 18.64
N LEU A 290 -8.51 18.47 17.68
CA LEU A 290 -9.14 18.68 16.39
C LEU A 290 -8.11 18.63 15.27
N GLY A 291 -8.42 17.93 14.20
CA GLY A 291 -7.52 17.82 13.05
C GLY A 291 -8.20 18.01 11.71
N PHE A 292 -7.40 18.27 10.70
CA PHE A 292 -7.75 18.27 9.29
C PHE A 292 -6.82 17.36 8.51
N LEU A 293 -7.36 16.69 7.52
CA LEU A 293 -6.54 16.19 6.42
C LEU A 293 -6.31 17.35 5.45
N LEU A 294 -5.05 17.62 5.16
CA LEU A 294 -4.64 18.55 4.12
C LEU A 294 -4.35 17.78 2.84
N GLU A 295 -4.89 18.25 1.71
CA GLU A 295 -4.60 17.70 0.40
C GLU A 295 -4.01 18.80 -0.49
N THR A 296 -2.77 18.62 -0.89
CA THR A 296 -2.09 19.55 -1.79
C THR A 296 -2.44 19.26 -3.25
N ILE A 297 -2.26 20.26 -4.11
CA ILE A 297 -2.58 20.13 -5.53
C ILE A 297 -1.61 19.17 -6.21
N THR A 298 -0.32 19.30 -5.88
CA THR A 298 0.75 18.43 -6.39
C THR A 298 1.61 17.90 -5.25
N VAL A 299 2.44 16.93 -5.52
CA VAL A 299 3.42 16.42 -4.55
C VAL A 299 4.40 17.52 -4.13
N GLU A 300 4.82 18.35 -5.08
CA GLU A 300 5.75 19.45 -4.85
C GLU A 300 5.13 20.58 -4.00
N ASP A 301 3.82 20.68 -3.98
CA ASP A 301 3.10 21.63 -3.10
C ASP A 301 3.09 21.15 -1.64
N ASN A 302 3.36 19.88 -1.37
CA ASN A 302 3.45 19.37 -0.02
C ASN A 302 4.82 19.69 0.59
N VAL A 303 4.95 20.90 1.09
CA VAL A 303 6.15 21.40 1.77
C VAL A 303 6.06 21.28 3.28
N PHE A 304 5.09 20.53 3.78
CA PHE A 304 4.89 20.29 5.20
C PHE A 304 5.97 19.38 5.75
N GLU A 305 6.68 19.88 6.76
CA GLU A 305 7.69 19.08 7.47
C GLU A 305 7.05 18.47 8.73
N PRO A 306 7.36 17.22 9.06
CA PRO A 306 6.83 16.59 10.25
C PRO A 306 7.25 17.34 11.52
N TRP A 307 6.39 17.30 12.52
CA TRP A 307 6.62 17.89 13.83
C TRP A 307 6.95 19.38 13.77
N SER A 308 6.28 20.10 12.89
CA SER A 308 6.40 21.54 12.74
C SER A 308 5.12 22.26 13.15
N LYS A 309 5.29 23.44 13.79
CA LYS A 309 4.19 24.40 13.96
C LYS A 309 4.07 25.22 12.70
N VAL A 310 2.88 25.25 12.13
CA VAL A 310 2.59 25.87 10.84
C VAL A 310 1.50 26.91 10.99
N SER A 311 1.69 28.05 10.32
CA SER A 311 0.62 29.01 10.05
C SER A 311 0.17 28.80 8.60
N LEU A 312 -1.05 28.32 8.42
CA LEU A 312 -1.65 27.93 7.14
C LEU A 312 -2.69 28.95 6.70
N LEU A 313 -2.46 29.62 5.57
CA LEU A 313 -3.41 30.51 4.93
C LEU A 313 -4.50 29.69 4.23
N LEU A 314 -5.75 30.02 4.47
CA LEU A 314 -6.88 29.23 4.00
C LEU A 314 -7.54 29.77 2.72
N ARG A 315 -7.26 31.00 2.33
CA ARG A 315 -7.87 31.59 1.11
C ARG A 315 -7.60 30.73 -0.11
N GLY A 316 -8.67 30.35 -0.80
CA GLY A 316 -8.61 29.48 -1.98
C GLY A 316 -8.61 27.98 -1.66
N ALA A 317 -8.46 27.60 -0.41
CA ALA A 317 -8.63 26.22 0.00
C ALA A 317 -10.09 25.79 -0.12
N GLN A 318 -10.29 24.52 -0.40
CA GLN A 318 -11.62 23.90 -0.41
C GLN A 318 -11.81 23.10 0.86
N LEU A 319 -12.78 23.48 1.64
CA LEU A 319 -13.16 22.81 2.89
C LEU A 319 -14.32 21.85 2.60
N ARG A 320 -14.21 20.62 3.08
CA ARG A 320 -15.26 19.61 2.96
C ARG A 320 -15.42 18.84 4.26
N LYS A 321 -16.67 18.59 4.62
CA LYS A 321 -17.06 17.67 5.69
C LYS A 321 -17.50 16.34 5.07
N PHE A 322 -17.07 15.24 5.65
CA PHE A 322 -17.66 13.93 5.45
C PHE A 322 -18.36 13.50 6.74
N SER A 323 -19.52 12.92 6.60
CA SER A 323 -20.32 12.47 7.74
C SER A 323 -20.17 10.98 8.01
N ASN A 324 -20.48 10.58 9.22
CA ASN A 324 -20.52 9.19 9.69
C ASN A 324 -19.25 8.36 9.44
N PRO A 325 -18.15 8.64 10.18
CA PRO A 325 -17.96 9.66 11.19
C PRO A 325 -17.65 11.03 10.59
N ASP A 326 -17.86 12.07 11.40
CA ASP A 326 -17.53 13.43 11.00
C ASP A 326 -16.02 13.59 10.84
N ARG A 327 -15.58 14.01 9.64
CA ARG A 327 -14.17 14.28 9.34
C ARG A 327 -14.05 15.41 8.33
N TYR A 328 -12.95 16.13 8.38
CA TYR A 328 -12.79 17.39 7.70
C TYR A 328 -11.52 17.41 6.86
N VAL A 329 -11.66 17.83 5.63
CA VAL A 329 -10.59 17.89 4.63
C VAL A 329 -10.45 19.31 4.13
N LEU A 330 -9.23 19.81 4.10
CA LEU A 330 -8.82 21.02 3.42
C LEU A 330 -8.02 20.63 2.18
N SER A 331 -8.61 20.79 1.02
CA SER A 331 -7.99 20.47 -0.25
C SER A 331 -7.65 21.74 -1.05
N ASN A 332 -7.06 21.57 -2.22
CA ASN A 332 -6.55 22.68 -3.06
C ASN A 332 -5.46 23.51 -2.37
N ILE A 333 -4.67 22.87 -1.51
CA ILE A 333 -3.58 23.53 -0.77
C ILE A 333 -2.36 23.64 -1.70
N ARG A 334 -1.77 24.83 -1.72
CA ARG A 334 -0.50 25.13 -2.41
C ARG A 334 0.60 25.37 -1.39
N SER A 335 1.84 25.19 -1.79
CA SER A 335 3.00 25.52 -0.94
C SER A 335 2.98 26.99 -0.47
N SER A 336 2.44 27.88 -1.30
CA SER A 336 2.26 29.30 -0.96
C SER A 336 1.27 29.57 0.18
N ALA A 337 0.45 28.61 0.54
CA ALA A 337 -0.44 28.71 1.70
C ALA A 337 0.30 28.57 3.03
N VAL A 338 1.52 28.04 3.03
CA VAL A 338 2.35 27.91 4.23
C VAL A 338 3.08 29.23 4.49
N ALA A 339 2.51 30.05 5.34
CA ALA A 339 3.05 31.37 5.64
C ALA A 339 4.22 31.32 6.64
N SER A 340 4.19 30.37 7.57
CA SER A 340 5.32 30.05 8.43
C SER A 340 5.35 28.56 8.74
N SER A 341 6.54 28.01 8.86
CA SER A 341 6.77 26.67 9.35
C SER A 341 7.99 26.66 10.23
N LYS A 342 7.87 26.08 11.42
CA LYS A 342 8.95 25.97 12.40
C LYS A 342 8.95 24.59 13.01
N SER A 343 10.00 23.83 12.81
CA SER A 343 10.20 22.56 13.49
C SER A 343 10.24 22.77 15.00
N VAL A 344 9.43 22.01 15.72
CA VAL A 344 9.35 22.04 17.19
C VAL A 344 9.80 20.71 17.80
N GLY A 345 9.89 19.67 16.99
CA GLY A 345 10.20 18.31 17.42
C GLY A 345 8.97 17.55 17.90
N LYS A 346 9.03 16.23 17.82
CA LYS A 346 7.92 15.32 18.13
C LYS A 346 7.39 15.45 19.55
N ASP A 347 8.29 15.65 20.51
CA ASP A 347 7.94 15.74 21.95
C ASP A 347 7.14 17.00 22.29
N ALA A 348 7.23 18.05 21.48
CA ALA A 348 6.47 19.28 21.66
C ALA A 348 5.07 19.22 21.02
N VAL A 349 4.79 18.22 20.21
CA VAL A 349 3.48 18.02 19.56
C VAL A 349 2.60 17.19 20.48
N PRO A 350 1.38 17.63 20.81
CA PRO A 350 0.47 16.89 21.66
C PRO A 350 0.23 15.46 21.14
N ALA A 351 0.14 14.53 22.06
CA ALA A 351 -0.35 13.19 21.80
C ALA A 351 -1.12 12.73 23.04
N ARG A 352 -2.44 12.72 22.94
CA ARG A 352 -3.28 12.29 24.07
C ARG A 352 -3.09 10.78 24.28
N ARG A 353 -2.86 10.41 25.53
CA ARG A 353 -2.75 8.99 25.94
C ARG A 353 -4.12 8.51 26.38
N ILE A 354 -4.70 7.58 25.65
CA ILE A 354 -6.07 7.10 25.83
C ILE A 354 -6.15 5.61 25.56
N HIS A 355 -7.21 4.95 26.03
CA HIS A 355 -7.60 3.60 25.59
C HIS A 355 -8.41 3.68 24.30
N ILE A 356 -8.48 2.55 23.58
CA ILE A 356 -9.21 2.44 22.30
C ILE A 356 -10.67 2.83 22.48
N SER A 357 -11.29 2.43 23.60
CA SER A 357 -12.69 2.72 23.93
C SER A 357 -13.02 4.21 24.06
N GLN A 358 -11.99 5.05 24.29
CA GLN A 358 -12.15 6.50 24.49
C GLN A 358 -12.07 7.30 23.19
N LEU A 359 -11.80 6.65 22.05
CA LEU A 359 -11.77 7.32 20.75
C LEU A 359 -13.14 7.91 20.38
N GLN A 360 -13.13 9.11 19.83
CA GLN A 360 -14.29 9.86 19.37
C GLN A 360 -14.11 10.37 17.94
N ASP A 361 -15.18 10.76 17.28
CA ASP A 361 -15.13 11.31 15.91
C ASP A 361 -14.25 12.56 15.79
N SER A 362 -14.18 13.36 16.88
CA SER A 362 -13.30 14.53 16.92
C SER A 362 -11.82 14.19 16.82
N ASP A 363 -11.43 12.94 17.16
CA ASP A 363 -10.05 12.49 17.15
C ASP A 363 -9.53 12.19 15.74
N ILE A 364 -10.43 12.09 14.76
CA ILE A 364 -10.02 11.84 13.38
C ILE A 364 -9.12 12.98 12.89
N TYR A 365 -7.95 12.59 12.37
CA TYR A 365 -6.84 13.45 11.96
C TYR A 365 -6.11 14.15 13.12
N THR A 366 -6.20 13.61 14.35
CA THR A 366 -5.33 14.01 15.45
C THR A 366 -4.40 12.87 15.86
N ARG A 367 -3.33 13.22 16.56
CA ARG A 367 -2.36 12.27 17.07
C ARG A 367 -2.77 11.78 18.45
N VAL A 368 -2.82 10.47 18.61
CA VAL A 368 -3.05 9.82 19.91
C VAL A 368 -1.98 8.78 20.17
N THR A 369 -1.83 8.44 21.44
CA THR A 369 -1.10 7.25 21.89
C THR A 369 -2.10 6.32 22.56
N LEU A 370 -2.40 5.20 21.92
CA LEU A 370 -3.22 4.14 22.49
C LEU A 370 -2.37 3.36 23.47
N THR A 371 -2.83 3.26 24.70
CA THR A 371 -2.05 2.65 25.81
C THR A 371 -2.57 1.27 26.16
N ASP A 372 -1.71 0.52 26.82
CA ASP A 372 -2.05 -0.81 27.33
C ASP A 372 -2.54 -1.76 26.26
N CYS A 373 -1.88 -1.67 25.11
CA CYS A 373 -2.18 -2.46 23.93
C CYS A 373 -1.26 -3.66 23.78
N GLU A 374 -1.69 -4.63 22.97
CA GLU A 374 -0.86 -5.72 22.45
C GLU A 374 -1.31 -6.10 21.05
N PHE A 375 -0.42 -6.75 20.29
CA PHE A 375 -0.79 -7.44 19.06
C PHE A 375 -1.23 -8.87 19.42
N PRO A 376 -2.53 -9.17 19.43
CA PRO A 376 -3.00 -10.49 19.84
C PRO A 376 -2.60 -11.59 18.86
N ILE A 377 -2.42 -11.24 17.61
CA ILE A 377 -1.97 -12.15 16.56
C ILE A 377 -0.53 -11.79 16.22
N ARG A 378 0.35 -12.69 16.57
CA ARG A 378 1.80 -12.49 16.43
C ARG A 378 2.22 -12.46 14.98
N LYS A 379 3.05 -11.48 14.65
CA LYS A 379 3.60 -11.29 13.31
C LYS A 379 5.04 -10.84 13.39
N GLY A 380 5.81 -11.13 12.34
CA GLY A 380 7.15 -10.62 12.21
C GLY A 380 7.16 -9.15 11.84
N GLY A 381 6.90 -8.84 10.59
CA GLY A 381 6.83 -7.48 10.08
C GLY A 381 5.42 -6.89 10.12
N LEU A 382 5.34 -5.60 9.87
CA LEU A 382 4.07 -4.87 9.81
C LEU A 382 3.18 -5.31 8.66
N THR A 383 3.75 -5.69 7.54
CA THR A 383 2.99 -6.20 6.40
C THR A 383 3.68 -7.37 5.73
N PRO A 384 3.03 -8.52 5.64
CA PRO A 384 3.53 -9.67 4.93
C PRO A 384 3.17 -9.67 3.43
N LEU A 385 2.71 -8.57 2.88
CA LEU A 385 2.18 -8.52 1.52
C LEU A 385 3.23 -8.60 0.44
N ASN A 386 2.90 -9.33 -0.62
CA ASN A 386 3.67 -9.41 -1.84
C ASN A 386 3.02 -8.56 -2.95
N GLU A 387 3.29 -7.27 -2.97
CA GLU A 387 2.70 -6.34 -3.92
C GLU A 387 3.19 -6.51 -5.35
N GLY A 388 4.47 -6.82 -5.52
CA GLY A 388 5.08 -6.94 -6.84
C GLY A 388 4.36 -7.98 -7.69
N TYR A 389 3.87 -8.99 -7.02
CA TYR A 389 3.16 -10.08 -7.66
C TYR A 389 1.79 -9.68 -8.19
N THR A 390 0.99 -9.02 -7.36
CA THR A 390 -0.33 -8.53 -7.77
C THR A 390 -0.24 -7.55 -8.94
N THR A 391 0.84 -6.80 -9.00
CA THR A 391 1.11 -5.85 -10.09
C THR A 391 1.34 -6.54 -11.42
N LEU A 392 2.05 -7.67 -11.41
CA LEU A 392 2.45 -8.36 -12.62
C LEU A 392 1.28 -9.05 -13.32
N TYR A 393 0.32 -9.56 -12.57
CA TYR A 393 -0.79 -10.39 -13.11
C TYR A 393 -2.15 -9.70 -13.14
N GLY A 394 -2.20 -8.41 -12.87
CA GLY A 394 -3.43 -7.63 -12.98
C GLY A 394 -4.49 -7.95 -11.93
N ALA A 395 -4.11 -8.63 -10.85
CA ALA A 395 -4.98 -8.81 -9.71
C ALA A 395 -5.22 -7.49 -8.98
N ASP A 396 -6.28 -7.39 -8.21
CA ASP A 396 -6.53 -6.25 -7.35
C ASP A 396 -5.33 -5.99 -6.46
N ARG A 397 -4.83 -4.77 -6.51
CA ARG A 397 -3.64 -4.41 -5.79
C ARG A 397 -3.98 -4.11 -4.34
N ILE A 398 -3.19 -4.65 -3.45
CA ILE A 398 -3.29 -4.33 -2.04
C ILE A 398 -2.41 -3.12 -1.76
N THR A 399 -3.01 -2.04 -1.30
CA THR A 399 -2.32 -0.78 -1.04
C THR A 399 -1.85 -0.65 0.40
N LYS A 400 -2.52 -1.36 1.30
CA LYS A 400 -2.26 -1.32 2.74
C LYS A 400 -2.54 -2.68 3.38
N PHE A 401 -1.97 -2.90 4.54
CA PHE A 401 -2.28 -4.03 5.41
C PHE A 401 -2.84 -3.53 6.74
N ALA A 402 -3.82 -4.25 7.26
CA ALA A 402 -4.44 -3.96 8.54
C ALA A 402 -3.93 -4.95 9.60
N SER A 403 -3.15 -4.47 10.55
CA SER A 403 -2.79 -5.22 11.76
C SER A 403 -3.77 -4.91 12.87
N LEU A 404 -4.18 -5.93 13.61
CA LEU A 404 -5.09 -5.76 14.73
C LEU A 404 -4.31 -5.53 16.02
N ILE A 405 -4.69 -4.53 16.78
CA ILE A 405 -4.27 -4.36 18.18
C ILE A 405 -5.48 -4.43 19.09
N ARG A 406 -5.25 -4.81 20.32
CA ARG A 406 -6.24 -4.92 21.37
C ARG A 406 -5.71 -4.28 22.64
N ASP A 407 -6.55 -3.59 23.38
CA ASP A 407 -6.17 -3.01 24.67
C ASP A 407 -6.65 -3.84 25.87
N ILE A 408 -6.21 -3.44 27.05
CA ILE A 408 -6.54 -4.12 28.30
C ILE A 408 -8.03 -4.02 28.66
N GLU A 409 -8.75 -3.04 28.10
CA GLU A 409 -10.20 -2.89 28.28
C GLU A 409 -11.02 -3.77 27.34
N GLY A 410 -10.35 -4.57 26.51
CA GLY A 410 -11.00 -5.52 25.59
C GLY A 410 -11.44 -4.91 24.27
N SER A 411 -11.12 -3.65 24.03
CA SER A 411 -11.37 -3.01 22.74
C SER A 411 -10.28 -3.30 21.74
N SER A 412 -10.63 -3.33 20.45
CA SER A 412 -9.66 -3.56 19.38
C SER A 412 -9.82 -2.53 18.24
N ILE A 413 -8.73 -2.30 17.52
CA ILE A 413 -8.64 -1.36 16.39
C ILE A 413 -7.64 -1.89 15.37
N TYR A 414 -7.85 -1.53 14.11
CA TYR A 414 -6.85 -1.81 13.07
C TYR A 414 -5.83 -0.69 12.97
N VAL A 415 -4.58 -1.09 12.86
CA VAL A 415 -3.43 -0.23 12.54
C VAL A 415 -3.08 -0.48 11.08
N TYR A 416 -3.14 0.58 10.27
CA TYR A 416 -2.85 0.50 8.84
C TYR A 416 -1.38 0.78 8.55
N THR A 417 -0.83 -0.06 7.68
CA THR A 417 0.50 0.11 7.11
C THR A 417 0.40 0.02 5.60
N ASN A 418 0.75 1.10 4.92
CA ASN A 418 0.82 1.11 3.47
C ASN A 418 1.95 0.21 2.97
N THR A 419 1.77 -0.29 1.77
CA THR A 419 2.80 -1.05 1.08
C THR A 419 3.99 -0.18 0.63
N THR A 420 3.83 1.14 0.63
CA THR A 420 4.91 2.11 0.45
C THR A 420 5.71 2.43 1.71
N CYS A 421 5.28 1.95 2.89
CA CYS A 421 5.99 2.20 4.14
C CYS A 421 7.37 1.52 4.13
N PRO A 422 8.49 2.26 4.22
CA PRO A 422 9.83 1.72 4.02
C PRO A 422 10.27 0.76 5.12
N TYR A 423 9.78 0.96 6.35
CA TYR A 423 10.15 0.12 7.50
C TYR A 423 9.19 -1.06 7.74
N ARG A 424 8.23 -1.31 6.87
CA ARG A 424 7.26 -2.42 7.03
C ARG A 424 7.90 -3.80 7.09
N ARG A 425 9.11 -3.93 6.50
CA ARG A 425 9.85 -5.18 6.35
C ARG A 425 11.36 -4.98 6.37
N ASP A 426 11.86 -4.11 7.19
CA ASP A 426 13.31 -3.81 7.29
C ASP A 426 14.08 -4.74 8.23
N GLY A 427 13.44 -5.83 8.66
CA GLY A 427 14.01 -6.83 9.57
C GLY A 427 13.66 -6.61 11.05
N ARG A 428 13.08 -5.48 11.39
CA ARG A 428 12.57 -5.25 12.74
C ARG A 428 11.30 -6.05 12.97
N ARG A 429 11.13 -6.52 14.20
CA ARG A 429 9.99 -7.34 14.63
C ARG A 429 9.13 -6.57 15.60
N ILE A 430 7.82 -6.78 15.48
CA ILE A 430 6.87 -6.24 16.45
C ILE A 430 6.99 -7.03 17.75
N GLY A 431 7.12 -6.33 18.87
CA GLY A 431 7.12 -6.95 20.19
C GLY A 431 5.80 -7.66 20.49
N ASN A 432 5.89 -8.72 21.30
CA ASN A 432 4.76 -9.59 21.63
C ASN A 432 4.10 -9.26 22.97
N GLY A 433 4.67 -8.32 23.72
CA GLY A 433 4.20 -7.95 25.05
C GLY A 433 3.26 -6.75 25.04
N ARG A 434 2.99 -6.24 26.22
CA ARG A 434 2.21 -5.02 26.45
C ARG A 434 2.95 -3.81 25.98
N GLY A 435 2.25 -2.84 25.44
CA GLY A 435 2.86 -1.63 24.97
C GLY A 435 1.87 -0.53 24.63
N SER A 436 2.32 0.35 23.78
CA SER A 436 1.51 1.44 23.24
C SER A 436 1.78 1.63 21.76
N VAL A 437 0.81 2.19 21.06
CA VAL A 437 0.97 2.62 19.69
C VAL A 437 0.55 4.07 19.53
N SER A 438 1.44 4.86 18.95
CA SER A 438 1.16 6.25 18.60
C SER A 438 0.80 6.35 17.10
N GLY A 439 -0.02 7.31 16.76
CA GLY A 439 -0.35 7.53 15.36
C GLY A 439 -1.51 8.49 15.19
N THR A 440 -1.87 8.72 13.95
CA THR A 440 -3.01 9.53 13.57
C THR A 440 -4.26 8.67 13.48
N VAL A 441 -5.34 9.10 14.12
CA VAL A 441 -6.64 8.46 13.99
C VAL A 441 -7.23 8.78 12.62
N VAL A 442 -7.68 7.76 11.91
CA VAL A 442 -8.30 7.92 10.60
C VAL A 442 -9.60 7.13 10.51
N TYR A 443 -10.40 7.47 9.52
CA TYR A 443 -11.49 6.63 9.04
C TYR A 443 -11.27 6.36 7.56
N GLU A 444 -10.90 5.14 7.25
CA GLU A 444 -10.66 4.69 5.90
C GLU A 444 -11.29 3.33 5.68
N ALA A 445 -12.13 3.22 4.69
CA ALA A 445 -12.67 1.94 4.28
C ALA A 445 -11.53 1.01 3.83
N TYR A 446 -11.69 -0.26 4.07
CA TYR A 446 -10.85 -1.28 3.46
C TYR A 446 -11.80 -2.29 2.82
N GLU A 447 -12.15 -2.00 1.56
CA GLU A 447 -13.21 -2.70 0.85
C GLU A 447 -13.03 -4.23 0.86
N SER A 448 -11.78 -4.68 0.66
CA SER A 448 -11.46 -6.11 0.71
C SER A 448 -11.65 -6.72 2.09
N PHE A 449 -11.51 -5.95 3.16
CA PHE A 449 -11.60 -6.48 4.52
C PHE A 449 -12.97 -6.27 5.16
N GLN A 450 -13.76 -5.30 4.70
CA GLN A 450 -15.00 -4.87 5.34
C GLN A 450 -14.90 -4.86 6.89
N ASP A 451 -15.85 -4.31 7.59
CA ASP A 451 -15.89 -4.33 9.06
C ASP A 451 -14.55 -4.01 9.74
N VAL A 452 -13.94 -2.92 9.33
CA VAL A 452 -12.67 -2.44 9.91
C VAL A 452 -12.88 -1.48 11.08
N GLY A 453 -14.10 -1.37 11.56
CA GLY A 453 -14.47 -0.51 12.69
C GLY A 453 -14.61 0.96 12.30
N ARG A 454 -15.02 1.77 13.29
CA ARG A 454 -15.27 3.21 13.10
C ARG A 454 -13.98 4.03 13.02
N TYR A 455 -12.90 3.56 13.62
CA TYR A 455 -11.60 4.23 13.64
C TYR A 455 -10.52 3.25 13.28
N GLN A 456 -9.45 3.77 12.66
CA GLN A 456 -8.21 3.06 12.41
C GLN A 456 -7.06 3.99 12.79
N LEU A 457 -5.86 3.44 12.95
CA LEU A 457 -4.67 4.21 13.31
C LEU A 457 -3.61 4.09 12.23
N ARG A 458 -2.93 5.20 11.90
CA ARG A 458 -1.75 5.23 11.04
C ARG A 458 -0.54 5.71 11.81
N HIS A 459 0.44 4.83 12.01
CA HIS A 459 1.74 5.18 12.57
C HIS A 459 2.59 5.91 11.54
N GLN A 460 3.55 6.72 11.98
CA GLN A 460 4.41 7.52 11.11
C GLN A 460 5.87 7.08 11.13
N GLU A 461 6.29 6.38 12.16
CA GLU A 461 7.64 5.83 12.30
C GLU A 461 7.59 4.52 13.08
N TRP A 462 8.68 3.76 13.05
CA TRP A 462 8.73 2.48 13.78
C TRP A 462 8.58 2.66 15.30
N GLU A 463 9.14 3.72 15.82
CA GLU A 463 9.15 4.06 17.24
C GLU A 463 7.75 4.39 17.79
N ASP A 464 6.77 4.61 16.91
CA ASP A 464 5.36 4.69 17.30
C ASP A 464 4.81 3.35 17.82
N LEU A 465 5.50 2.25 17.55
CA LEU A 465 5.14 0.89 17.95
C LEU A 465 6.00 0.46 19.13
N ALA A 466 5.67 0.94 20.32
CA ALA A 466 6.43 0.74 21.55
C ALA A 466 5.87 -0.45 22.34
N PHE A 467 6.25 -1.66 21.98
CA PHE A 467 5.82 -2.91 22.62
C PHE A 467 6.99 -3.65 23.27
N GLU A 468 6.73 -4.28 24.41
CA GLU A 468 7.67 -5.19 25.04
C GLU A 468 7.88 -6.44 24.18
N ASP A 469 9.08 -7.00 24.22
CA ASP A 469 9.40 -8.16 23.37
C ASP A 469 8.83 -9.47 23.91
N SER A 470 8.64 -9.53 25.23
CA SER A 470 8.25 -10.77 25.92
C SER A 470 6.74 -10.92 26.04
N PHE A 471 6.28 -12.15 25.83
CA PHE A 471 4.91 -12.54 26.15
C PHE A 471 4.58 -12.50 27.62
N ASP A 472 5.57 -12.68 28.49
CA ASP A 472 5.38 -12.61 29.92
C ASP A 472 4.91 -11.22 30.37
N ASP A 473 5.21 -10.22 29.57
CA ASP A 473 4.78 -8.83 29.76
C ASP A 473 3.39 -8.55 29.18
N SER A 474 2.75 -9.54 28.57
CA SER A 474 1.39 -9.40 28.03
C SER A 474 0.36 -9.30 29.15
N PHE A 475 -0.66 -8.46 28.94
CA PHE A 475 -1.82 -8.45 29.84
C PHE A 475 -2.80 -9.59 29.57
N SER A 476 -2.72 -10.22 28.41
CA SER A 476 -3.60 -11.33 28.06
C SER A 476 -3.19 -12.62 28.71
N GLY A 477 -4.16 -13.32 29.31
CA GLY A 477 -4.08 -14.73 29.63
C GLY A 477 -4.46 -15.58 28.42
N LEU A 478 -3.88 -16.77 28.32
CA LEU A 478 -4.15 -17.72 27.25
C LEU A 478 -4.93 -18.93 27.82
N ILE A 479 -6.07 -19.25 27.19
CA ILE A 479 -6.78 -20.49 27.44
C ILE A 479 -6.26 -21.57 26.51
N CYS A 480 -6.28 -21.31 25.22
CA CYS A 480 -5.73 -22.20 24.20
C CYS A 480 -5.39 -21.45 22.93
N GLU A 481 -4.43 -21.98 22.20
CA GLU A 481 -3.94 -21.37 20.94
C GLU A 481 -3.63 -22.48 19.94
N TRP A 482 -4.03 -22.26 18.68
CA TRP A 482 -3.64 -23.05 17.53
C TRP A 482 -2.87 -22.17 16.57
N ARG A 483 -1.59 -22.43 16.46
CA ARG A 483 -0.70 -21.79 15.50
C ARG A 483 0.22 -22.83 14.89
N TYR A 484 0.87 -22.49 13.79
CA TYR A 484 1.72 -23.44 13.06
C TYR A 484 0.97 -24.71 12.72
N LEU A 485 -0.26 -24.58 12.25
CA LEU A 485 -1.12 -25.67 11.88
C LEU A 485 -0.54 -26.43 10.70
N ARG A 486 0.57 -27.11 10.99
CA ARG A 486 1.20 -28.01 10.06
C ARG A 486 0.28 -29.18 9.86
N GLN A 487 0.29 -29.65 8.65
CA GLN A 487 -0.24 -30.92 8.19
C GLN A 487 -1.24 -31.54 9.18
N GLY A 488 -2.52 -31.40 8.90
CA GLY A 488 -3.58 -31.97 9.72
C GLY A 488 -3.43 -33.48 9.86
N ASN A 489 -3.88 -33.97 10.93
CA ASN A 489 -4.06 -35.39 11.14
C ASN A 489 -5.09 -35.92 10.13
N GLU A 490 -5.00 -37.17 9.80
CA GLU A 490 -6.04 -37.84 9.01
C GLU A 490 -7.44 -37.68 9.63
N ASP A 491 -7.51 -37.37 10.91
CA ASP A 491 -8.75 -37.17 11.69
C ASP A 491 -9.34 -35.74 11.58
N HIS A 492 -8.73 -34.86 10.82
CA HIS A 492 -9.20 -33.46 10.67
C HIS A 492 -9.32 -32.73 12.03
N SER A 493 -8.40 -32.99 12.92
CA SER A 493 -8.38 -32.47 14.28
C SER A 493 -6.98 -32.06 14.70
N TRP A 494 -6.88 -30.96 15.43
CA TRP A 494 -5.63 -30.40 15.92
C TRP A 494 -5.75 -30.13 17.42
N SER A 495 -4.85 -30.67 18.18
CA SER A 495 -4.66 -30.26 19.57
C SER A 495 -4.13 -28.83 19.61
N ALA A 496 -4.48 -28.10 20.66
CA ALA A 496 -3.93 -26.75 20.86
C ALA A 496 -2.40 -26.81 20.89
N THR A 497 -1.79 -25.83 20.25
CA THR A 497 -0.32 -25.66 20.23
C THR A 497 0.16 -25.23 21.62
N GLN A 498 -0.66 -24.41 22.28
CA GLN A 498 -0.44 -23.98 23.66
C GLN A 498 -1.79 -23.95 24.40
N GLY A 499 -1.77 -24.24 25.70
CA GLY A 499 -2.99 -24.44 26.47
C GLY A 499 -3.64 -25.79 26.19
N THR A 500 -4.93 -25.93 26.50
CA THR A 500 -5.65 -27.18 26.31
C THR A 500 -6.93 -26.96 25.53
N GLY A 501 -7.05 -27.66 24.42
CA GLY A 501 -8.21 -27.57 23.53
C GLY A 501 -8.04 -28.38 22.26
N THR A 502 -9.11 -28.53 21.51
CA THR A 502 -9.11 -29.20 20.20
C THR A 502 -9.79 -28.31 19.18
N MET A 503 -9.17 -28.15 18.03
CA MET A 503 -9.79 -27.59 16.85
C MET A 503 -10.06 -28.74 15.88
N SER A 504 -11.22 -28.77 15.28
CA SER A 504 -11.59 -29.78 14.31
C SER A 504 -12.42 -29.15 13.19
N HIS A 505 -12.59 -29.93 12.16
CA HIS A 505 -13.45 -29.58 11.05
C HIS A 505 -14.56 -30.63 10.93
N THR A 506 -15.77 -30.19 10.67
CA THR A 506 -16.94 -31.10 10.59
C THR A 506 -17.03 -31.90 9.29
N TYR A 507 -16.20 -31.57 8.32
CA TYR A 507 -16.16 -32.29 7.06
C TYR A 507 -15.29 -33.55 7.17
N THR A 508 -15.84 -34.70 6.85
CA THR A 508 -15.22 -36.00 7.08
C THR A 508 -14.67 -36.70 5.83
N ALA A 509 -14.82 -36.14 4.66
CA ALA A 509 -14.27 -36.73 3.44
C ALA A 509 -12.75 -36.54 3.35
N THR A 510 -12.04 -37.64 3.30
CA THR A 510 -10.56 -37.69 3.32
C THR A 510 -9.87 -36.94 2.15
N SER A 511 -10.58 -36.66 1.07
CA SER A 511 -10.05 -35.93 -0.08
C SER A 511 -10.19 -34.40 0.02
N ALA A 512 -10.92 -33.90 0.99
CA ALA A 512 -11.31 -32.50 1.03
C ALA A 512 -10.47 -31.64 1.95
N MET A 513 -9.76 -32.22 2.86
CA MET A 513 -8.74 -31.50 3.63
C MET A 513 -7.38 -31.79 3.03
N ASN A 514 -6.90 -30.84 2.31
CA ASN A 514 -5.53 -30.91 1.86
C ASN A 514 -4.64 -30.41 2.99
N THR A 515 -4.04 -31.33 3.69
CA THR A 515 -3.06 -31.08 4.72
C THR A 515 -1.68 -30.74 4.15
N LYS A 516 -1.53 -30.77 2.85
CA LYS A 516 -0.33 -30.24 2.23
C LYS A 516 -0.34 -28.74 2.35
N TYR A 517 0.81 -28.20 2.67
CA TYR A 517 1.04 -26.79 2.48
C TYR A 517 0.48 -26.39 1.15
N ASN A 518 -0.48 -25.53 1.21
CA ASN A 518 -0.89 -24.96 -0.02
C ASN A 518 0.14 -23.95 -0.44
N THR A 519 0.79 -24.26 -1.51
CA THR A 519 1.63 -23.32 -2.22
C THR A 519 0.94 -21.97 -2.46
N TRP A 520 -0.33 -21.84 -2.22
CA TRP A 520 -1.17 -20.71 -2.57
C TRP A 520 -1.18 -19.58 -1.56
N CYS A 521 -0.72 -19.80 -0.38
CA CYS A 521 -0.71 -18.79 0.66
C CYS A 521 0.69 -18.48 1.16
N HIS A 522 1.68 -18.86 0.36
CA HIS A 522 3.04 -18.56 0.68
C HIS A 522 3.43 -17.19 0.16
N PRO A 523 4.19 -16.43 0.92
CA PRO A 523 4.88 -15.31 0.34
C PRO A 523 5.79 -15.85 -0.76
N VAL A 524 5.57 -15.43 -1.96
CA VAL A 524 6.46 -15.76 -3.05
C VAL A 524 7.75 -15.03 -2.88
N TYR A 525 8.77 -15.76 -3.08
CA TYR A 525 10.07 -15.31 -2.93
C TYR A 525 10.88 -15.42 -4.20
N ASP A 526 10.39 -14.91 -5.25
CA ASP A 526 11.21 -14.63 -6.39
C ASP A 526 11.50 -13.13 -6.43
N GLN A 527 12.73 -12.76 -6.06
CA GLN A 527 13.14 -11.36 -6.13
C GLN A 527 13.04 -10.79 -7.54
N SER A 528 13.03 -11.62 -8.57
CA SER A 528 12.84 -11.17 -9.95
C SER A 528 11.41 -10.66 -10.21
N TYR A 529 10.44 -11.13 -9.43
CA TYR A 529 9.05 -10.67 -9.52
C TYR A 529 8.72 -9.54 -8.54
N LEU A 530 9.59 -9.33 -7.58
CA LEU A 530 9.33 -8.41 -6.48
C LEU A 530 9.82 -7.03 -6.84
N GLY A 531 9.86 -6.46 -7.82
CA GLY A 531 10.29 -5.10 -8.11
C GLY A 531 11.03 -4.36 -6.97
N PRO A 532 11.43 -3.16 -7.13
CA PRO A 532 12.23 -2.42 -6.12
C PRO A 532 11.56 -2.26 -4.76
N VAL A 533 10.25 -2.38 -4.69
CA VAL A 533 9.47 -2.25 -3.43
C VAL A 533 9.75 -3.40 -2.46
N PHE A 534 10.21 -4.52 -2.96
CA PHE A 534 10.54 -5.70 -2.17
C PHE A 534 12.04 -5.99 -2.10
N SER A 535 12.86 -5.11 -2.63
CA SER A 535 14.31 -5.24 -2.49
C SER A 535 14.66 -5.26 -0.99
N GLY A 536 15.36 -6.28 -0.55
CA GLY A 536 15.68 -6.48 0.87
C GLY A 536 14.69 -7.36 1.64
N CYS A 537 13.60 -7.83 1.06
CA CYS A 537 12.79 -8.87 1.66
C CYS A 537 13.55 -10.20 1.59
N THR A 538 14.05 -10.62 2.72
CA THR A 538 14.67 -11.93 2.92
C THR A 538 13.71 -12.82 3.70
N ASN A 539 13.96 -14.12 3.76
CA ASN A 539 13.24 -15.01 4.67
C ASN A 539 13.32 -14.54 6.13
N GLU A 540 14.35 -13.78 6.46
CA GLU A 540 14.60 -13.21 7.78
C GLU A 540 13.72 -12.00 8.10
N ASN A 541 13.16 -11.36 7.09
CA ASN A 541 12.55 -10.04 7.21
C ASN A 541 11.03 -10.05 7.33
N GLY A 542 10.44 -11.06 7.90
CA GLY A 542 9.09 -10.87 8.36
C GLY A 542 7.97 -11.31 7.45
N PHE A 543 8.19 -12.33 6.65
CA PHE A 543 7.07 -13.09 6.12
C PHE A 543 6.52 -14.06 7.15
N GLY A 544 7.27 -14.27 8.23
CA GLY A 544 7.04 -15.33 9.15
C GLY A 544 6.11 -15.00 10.29
N ILE A 545 5.61 -16.04 10.86
CA ILE A 545 5.09 -16.09 12.20
C ILE A 545 6.30 -16.18 13.12
N ILE A 546 6.47 -15.23 14.01
CA ILE A 546 7.52 -15.28 15.02
C ILE A 546 7.11 -16.28 16.10
N LEU A 547 7.96 -17.23 16.37
CA LEU A 547 7.79 -18.17 17.46
C LEU A 547 7.99 -17.47 18.82
N GLU A 548 7.50 -18.08 19.90
CA GLU A 548 7.66 -17.54 21.25
C GLU A 548 9.11 -17.33 21.67
N ASP A 549 10.00 -18.18 21.18
CA ASP A 549 11.43 -18.07 21.39
C ASP A 549 12.09 -16.95 20.56
N GLY A 550 11.29 -16.17 19.81
CA GLY A 550 11.76 -15.14 18.92
C GLY A 550 12.25 -15.65 17.56
N THR A 551 12.14 -16.95 17.29
CA THR A 551 12.56 -17.54 16.02
C THR A 551 11.56 -17.17 14.93
N ASP A 552 12.04 -16.63 13.81
CA ASP A 552 11.25 -16.48 12.61
C ASP A 552 11.02 -17.84 11.96
N TYR A 553 9.76 -18.23 11.85
CA TYR A 553 9.40 -19.54 11.29
C TYR A 553 9.87 -19.69 9.84
N ALA A 554 9.84 -18.62 9.07
CA ALA A 554 10.34 -18.64 7.70
C ALA A 554 11.89 -18.77 7.65
N ALA A 555 12.60 -18.16 8.60
CA ALA A 555 14.04 -18.26 8.71
C ALA A 555 14.51 -19.63 9.23
N SER A 556 13.68 -20.34 9.98
CA SER A 556 14.02 -21.70 10.50
C SER A 556 13.95 -22.79 9.43
N TYR A 557 13.53 -22.47 8.22
CA TYR A 557 13.46 -23.45 7.15
C TYR A 557 14.83 -23.72 6.54
N THR A 558 15.28 -24.95 6.69
CA THR A 558 16.60 -25.41 6.24
C THR A 558 16.61 -26.13 4.88
N GLY A 559 15.50 -26.14 4.17
CA GLY A 559 15.40 -26.75 2.84
C GLY A 559 16.13 -25.92 1.78
N SER A 560 16.60 -26.57 0.72
CA SER A 560 17.14 -25.87 -0.43
C SER A 560 16.02 -25.13 -1.15
N VAL A 561 16.04 -23.82 -1.07
CA VAL A 561 15.17 -22.97 -1.87
C VAL A 561 15.98 -22.58 -3.09
N GLU A 562 15.57 -23.03 -4.26
CA GLU A 562 16.14 -22.49 -5.49
C GLU A 562 15.80 -21.00 -5.58
N LYS A 563 16.71 -20.23 -6.14
CA LYS A 563 16.51 -18.79 -6.33
C LYS A 563 15.16 -18.57 -7.01
N GLY A 564 14.27 -17.87 -6.30
CA GLY A 564 12.94 -17.58 -6.79
C GLY A 564 11.85 -18.57 -6.44
N GLN A 565 12.12 -19.57 -5.63
CA GLN A 565 11.10 -20.49 -5.16
C GLN A 565 11.07 -20.56 -3.64
N LEU A 566 9.97 -20.14 -3.04
CA LEU A 566 9.66 -20.56 -1.69
C LEU A 566 9.03 -21.95 -1.77
N GLN A 567 9.68 -22.90 -1.17
CA GLN A 567 9.05 -24.20 -1.05
C GLN A 567 7.82 -24.10 -0.15
N ALA A 568 6.82 -24.84 -0.51
CA ALA A 568 5.57 -24.91 0.24
C ALA A 568 5.74 -25.13 1.76
N SER A 569 6.83 -25.75 2.15
CA SER A 569 7.15 -26.02 3.55
C SER A 569 7.68 -24.81 4.34
N ALA A 570 8.11 -23.75 3.66
CA ALA A 570 8.59 -22.52 4.29
C ALA A 570 7.48 -21.47 4.45
N GLY A 571 6.31 -21.77 3.99
CA GLY A 571 5.21 -20.84 4.03
C GLY A 571 4.45 -20.84 5.34
N TRP A 572 3.38 -20.12 5.33
CA TRP A 572 2.48 -19.96 6.47
C TRP A 572 1.82 -21.29 6.79
N PRO A 573 2.07 -21.86 7.96
CA PRO A 573 1.36 -23.03 8.37
C PRO A 573 -0.11 -22.67 8.60
N MET A 574 -0.99 -23.37 7.91
CA MET A 574 -2.42 -23.14 8.01
C MET A 574 -3.17 -24.45 7.93
N ALA A 575 -4.28 -24.48 8.61
CA ALA A 575 -5.33 -25.43 8.32
C ALA A 575 -6.24 -24.80 7.26
N TRP A 576 -6.64 -25.54 6.29
CA TRP A 576 -7.55 -25.09 5.29
C TRP A 576 -8.51 -26.18 4.86
N MET A 577 -9.67 -25.76 4.47
CA MET A 577 -10.68 -26.62 3.89
C MET A 577 -10.85 -26.30 2.42
N LYS A 578 -10.78 -27.34 1.66
CA LYS A 578 -11.03 -27.34 0.23
C LYS A 578 -12.41 -27.91 -0.01
N GLU A 579 -13.14 -27.28 -0.90
CA GLU A 579 -14.29 -27.88 -1.54
C GLU A 579 -15.66 -27.44 -1.01
N THR A 580 -16.40 -28.23 -0.35
CA THR A 580 -17.81 -27.95 -0.12
C THR A 580 -18.09 -27.49 1.30
N TRP A 581 -18.61 -26.28 1.41
CA TRP A 581 -19.11 -25.75 2.67
C TRP A 581 -20.50 -26.24 3.04
N VAL A 582 -21.15 -26.98 2.12
CA VAL A 582 -22.50 -27.50 2.30
C VAL A 582 -22.52 -28.99 1.97
N SER A 583 -22.98 -29.79 2.89
CA SER A 583 -23.19 -31.23 2.66
C SER A 583 -24.31 -31.48 1.67
N ASN A 584 -24.36 -32.69 1.11
CA ASN A 584 -25.48 -33.14 0.26
C ASN A 584 -26.83 -33.07 0.99
N SER A 585 -26.83 -33.12 2.32
CA SER A 585 -28.00 -32.91 3.18
C SER A 585 -28.36 -31.46 3.45
N GLY A 586 -27.62 -30.52 2.90
CA GLY A 586 -27.86 -29.08 3.07
C GLY A 586 -27.28 -28.48 4.34
N ASN A 587 -26.52 -29.24 5.15
CA ASN A 587 -25.85 -28.71 6.33
C ASN A 587 -24.54 -28.04 5.96
N TYR A 588 -24.21 -26.97 6.67
CA TYR A 588 -22.93 -26.29 6.52
C TYR A 588 -21.82 -27.03 7.27
N TYR A 589 -20.64 -27.03 6.69
CA TYR A 589 -19.42 -27.41 7.38
C TYR A 589 -18.88 -26.27 8.21
N ALA A 590 -18.22 -26.57 9.30
CA ALA A 590 -17.74 -25.60 10.26
C ALA A 590 -16.36 -25.98 10.79
N TRP A 591 -15.60 -24.97 11.19
CA TRP A 591 -14.51 -25.14 12.14
C TRP A 591 -15.09 -25.22 13.54
N THR A 592 -14.68 -26.18 14.33
CA THR A 592 -15.16 -26.36 15.70
C THR A 592 -13.99 -26.34 16.66
N LEU A 593 -14.10 -25.54 17.70
CA LEU A 593 -13.16 -25.45 18.81
C LEU A 593 -13.80 -26.06 20.04
N SER A 594 -13.02 -26.76 20.86
CA SER A 594 -13.45 -27.21 22.19
C SER A 594 -12.36 -26.94 23.23
N PHE A 595 -12.73 -26.37 24.34
CA PHE A 595 -11.84 -26.02 25.45
C PHE A 595 -12.59 -25.90 26.76
N SER A 596 -11.86 -25.71 27.87
CA SER A 596 -12.44 -25.44 29.19
C SER A 596 -12.12 -24.01 29.62
N THR A 597 -13.04 -23.40 30.32
CA THR A 597 -12.88 -22.09 30.97
C THR A 597 -12.93 -22.20 32.49
N THR A 598 -12.87 -23.43 33.02
CA THR A 598 -12.88 -23.67 34.46
C THR A 598 -11.70 -22.95 35.12
N GLY A 599 -11.99 -22.20 36.18
CA GLY A 599 -10.98 -21.43 36.91
C GLY A 599 -10.57 -20.10 36.30
N ILE A 600 -11.11 -19.75 35.16
CA ILE A 600 -10.89 -18.44 34.54
C ILE A 600 -11.87 -17.43 35.14
N ASN A 601 -11.32 -16.33 35.63
CA ASN A 601 -12.07 -15.19 36.12
C ASN A 601 -11.58 -13.92 35.42
N THR A 602 -12.44 -13.33 34.62
CA THR A 602 -12.09 -12.17 33.79
C THR A 602 -13.35 -11.38 33.42
N GLU A 603 -13.20 -10.13 33.12
CA GLU A 603 -14.25 -9.29 32.53
C GLU A 603 -14.18 -9.27 30.98
N HIS A 604 -13.12 -9.82 30.40
CA HIS A 604 -12.90 -9.79 28.95
C HIS A 604 -12.39 -11.12 28.43
N LEU A 605 -13.27 -11.84 27.76
CA LEU A 605 -12.98 -13.07 27.04
C LEU A 605 -13.06 -12.79 25.54
N SER A 606 -12.11 -13.27 24.76
CA SER A 606 -12.09 -13.06 23.31
C SER A 606 -11.62 -14.26 22.51
N LEU A 607 -12.13 -14.37 21.30
CA LEU A 607 -11.67 -15.27 20.26
C LEU A 607 -10.91 -14.47 19.22
N GLN A 608 -9.68 -14.84 18.98
CA GLN A 608 -8.80 -14.20 18.01
C GLN A 608 -8.55 -15.13 16.85
N ILE A 609 -8.74 -14.63 15.65
CA ILE A 609 -8.64 -15.44 14.43
C ILE A 609 -7.82 -14.69 13.40
N SER A 610 -6.96 -15.42 12.70
CA SER A 610 -6.38 -14.95 11.45
C SER A 610 -6.78 -15.91 10.33
N THR A 611 -7.60 -15.44 9.44
CA THR A 611 -8.28 -16.25 8.42
C THR A 611 -8.28 -15.61 7.05
N LEU A 612 -8.40 -16.42 6.03
CA LEU A 612 -8.35 -16.05 4.63
C LEU A 612 -9.30 -16.95 3.86
N ASN A 613 -10.08 -16.37 2.97
CA ASN A 613 -10.68 -17.09 1.87
C ASN A 613 -9.77 -16.99 0.65
N ALA A 614 -9.57 -18.12 -0.01
CA ALA A 614 -8.78 -18.20 -1.21
C ALA A 614 -9.55 -18.99 -2.26
N SER A 615 -10.05 -18.32 -3.26
CA SER A 615 -10.72 -19.00 -4.36
C SER A 615 -10.25 -18.52 -5.71
N GLN A 616 -10.34 -19.38 -6.70
CA GLN A 616 -10.02 -19.00 -8.08
C GLN A 616 -11.16 -18.22 -8.75
N GLU A 617 -12.37 -18.33 -8.22
CA GLU A 617 -13.58 -17.81 -8.85
C GLU A 617 -14.48 -17.07 -7.82
N GLY A 618 -13.94 -16.71 -6.67
CA GLY A 618 -14.70 -16.00 -5.65
C GLY A 618 -15.87 -16.82 -5.08
N MET A 619 -15.65 -18.07 -4.76
CA MET A 619 -16.69 -19.01 -4.34
C MET A 619 -16.70 -19.29 -2.86
N SER A 620 -15.77 -18.75 -2.09
CA SER A 620 -15.70 -19.00 -0.66
C SER A 620 -16.73 -18.16 0.10
N PRO A 621 -17.30 -18.67 1.18
CA PRO A 621 -18.24 -17.92 1.99
C PRO A 621 -17.51 -16.74 2.66
N VAL A 622 -18.09 -15.57 2.56
CA VAL A 622 -17.49 -14.33 3.10
C VAL A 622 -18.07 -13.95 4.45
N HIS A 623 -19.33 -14.32 4.75
CA HIS A 623 -19.96 -14.07 6.03
C HIS A 623 -19.98 -15.34 6.90
N TRP A 624 -19.50 -15.20 8.11
CA TRP A 624 -19.33 -16.28 9.07
C TRP A 624 -19.99 -15.93 10.40
N ASN A 625 -20.65 -16.91 11.00
CA ASN A 625 -21.14 -16.81 12.37
C ASN A 625 -20.19 -17.50 13.33
N VAL A 626 -20.10 -16.94 14.51
CA VAL A 626 -19.52 -17.57 15.71
C VAL A 626 -20.66 -18.04 16.56
N ASP A 627 -20.83 -19.33 16.63
CA ASP A 627 -21.83 -19.98 17.49
C ASP A 627 -21.12 -20.64 18.63
N TRP A 628 -21.79 -20.71 19.81
CA TRP A 628 -21.29 -21.47 20.94
C TRP A 628 -22.34 -22.40 21.53
N ALA A 629 -21.88 -23.41 22.23
CA ALA A 629 -22.70 -24.36 22.97
C ALA A 629 -21.91 -25.00 24.12
N GLU A 630 -22.60 -25.53 25.11
CA GLU A 630 -22.00 -26.38 26.18
C GLU A 630 -21.84 -27.84 25.75
N SER A 631 -22.41 -28.22 24.62
CA SER A 631 -22.33 -29.56 24.06
C SER A 631 -21.99 -29.50 22.57
N GLN A 632 -21.22 -30.46 22.10
CA GLN A 632 -20.87 -30.60 20.70
C GLN A 632 -22.09 -30.74 19.77
N SER A 633 -23.19 -31.25 20.27
CA SER A 633 -24.45 -31.38 19.54
C SER A 633 -25.35 -30.15 19.62
N GLY A 634 -24.95 -29.14 20.36
CA GLY A 634 -25.78 -27.97 20.65
C GLY A 634 -26.71 -28.14 21.86
N PRO A 635 -27.71 -27.28 22.03
CA PRO A 635 -28.13 -26.24 21.09
C PRO A 635 -27.06 -25.15 20.89
N TRP A 636 -26.99 -24.61 19.68
CA TRP A 636 -26.03 -23.59 19.31
C TRP A 636 -26.67 -22.20 19.39
N THR A 637 -25.92 -21.22 19.91
CA THR A 637 -26.31 -19.82 19.97
C THR A 637 -25.29 -19.00 19.23
N THR A 638 -25.74 -18.20 18.26
CA THR A 638 -24.88 -17.25 17.55
C THR A 638 -24.58 -16.06 18.47
N VAL A 639 -23.30 -15.76 18.66
CA VAL A 639 -22.83 -14.69 19.55
C VAL A 639 -22.15 -13.56 18.80
N ALA A 640 -21.66 -13.84 17.61
CA ALA A 640 -21.03 -12.85 16.75
C ALA A 640 -21.08 -13.28 15.29
N SER A 641 -20.76 -12.33 14.41
CA SER A 641 -20.51 -12.58 12.99
C SER A 641 -19.28 -11.82 12.56
N TYR A 642 -18.61 -12.33 11.53
CA TYR A 642 -17.45 -11.66 10.95
C TYR A 642 -17.39 -11.87 9.45
N TYR A 643 -16.63 -11.00 8.78
CA TYR A 643 -16.41 -11.03 7.35
C TYR A 643 -15.00 -11.51 7.04
N VAL A 644 -14.87 -12.46 6.12
CA VAL A 644 -13.60 -12.92 5.56
C VAL A 644 -13.54 -12.52 4.11
N PRO A 645 -12.56 -11.69 3.70
CA PRO A 645 -12.43 -11.32 2.30
C PRO A 645 -12.18 -12.55 1.43
N ASP A 646 -12.88 -12.64 0.30
CA ASP A 646 -12.59 -13.66 -0.71
C ASP A 646 -11.62 -13.07 -1.72
N ILE A 647 -10.37 -13.42 -1.56
CA ILE A 647 -9.30 -12.97 -2.44
C ILE A 647 -9.19 -13.94 -3.59
N VAL A 648 -9.46 -13.46 -4.78
CA VAL A 648 -9.22 -14.21 -5.99
C VAL A 648 -7.73 -14.48 -6.12
N LEU A 649 -7.36 -15.70 -5.82
CA LEU A 649 -5.98 -16.12 -5.99
C LEU A 649 -5.71 -16.42 -7.45
N TRP A 650 -4.60 -15.89 -7.90
CA TRP A 650 -4.13 -16.17 -9.23
C TRP A 650 -3.78 -17.60 -9.46
N THR A 651 -4.21 -17.99 -10.63
CA THR A 651 -4.02 -19.31 -11.12
C THR A 651 -2.58 -19.63 -11.40
N ILE A 652 -2.39 -20.73 -11.36
CA ILE A 652 -1.96 -21.80 -12.21
C ILE A 652 -0.61 -22.32 -11.84
N THR A 653 0.37 -21.55 -11.77
CA THR A 653 1.72 -22.08 -11.54
C THR A 653 2.39 -21.39 -10.42
N GLN A 654 1.72 -20.44 -9.86
CA GLN A 654 2.42 -19.52 -9.03
C GLN A 654 1.61 -19.17 -7.82
N PRO A 655 2.17 -19.40 -6.68
CA PRO A 655 1.57 -19.31 -5.39
C PRO A 655 1.74 -17.94 -4.83
N TRP A 656 0.78 -17.23 -4.63
CA TRP A 656 0.97 -16.07 -4.11
C TRP A 656 0.16 -15.41 -3.35
N GLN A 657 -0.14 -15.08 -2.47
CA GLN A 657 -0.63 -14.01 -1.67
C GLN A 657 -0.73 -14.39 -0.24
N SER A 658 0.20 -13.96 0.50
CA SER A 658 0.16 -13.96 1.95
C SER A 658 -0.65 -12.80 2.53
N GLY A 659 -1.12 -11.89 1.69
CA GLY A 659 -1.73 -10.64 2.15
C GLY A 659 -3.17 -10.68 2.55
N GLY A 660 -3.83 -11.79 2.35
CA GLY A 660 -5.25 -11.88 2.54
C GLY A 660 -5.73 -12.31 3.93
N PHE A 661 -4.83 -12.67 4.82
CA PHE A 661 -5.26 -13.03 6.18
C PHE A 661 -5.78 -11.81 6.92
N LYS A 662 -7.06 -11.86 7.26
CA LYS A 662 -7.69 -10.86 8.09
C LYS A 662 -7.52 -11.24 9.55
N PRO A 663 -6.87 -10.42 10.37
CA PRO A 663 -6.87 -10.58 11.80
C PRO A 663 -8.20 -10.08 12.38
N ILE A 664 -8.80 -10.87 13.26
CA ILE A 664 -10.11 -10.59 13.83
C ILE A 664 -10.05 -10.85 15.34
N ASP A 665 -10.60 -9.94 16.14
CA ASP A 665 -10.81 -10.09 17.57
C ASP A 665 -12.30 -10.02 17.86
N ILE A 666 -12.84 -11.06 18.49
CA ILE A 666 -14.26 -11.23 18.73
C ILE A 666 -14.49 -11.36 20.24
N PRO A 667 -15.14 -10.37 20.86
CA PRO A 667 -15.57 -10.51 22.23
C PRO A 667 -16.51 -11.71 22.40
N LEU A 668 -16.23 -12.54 23.40
CA LEU A 668 -17.05 -13.70 23.74
C LEU A 668 -17.89 -13.43 24.98
N PRO A 669 -19.09 -13.99 25.05
CA PRO A 669 -19.97 -13.87 26.23
C PRO A 669 -19.34 -14.44 27.49
N LEU A 670 -19.49 -13.74 28.59
CA LEU A 670 -18.96 -14.16 29.89
C LEU A 670 -19.72 -15.40 30.48
N GLU A 671 -20.88 -15.74 29.94
CA GLU A 671 -21.62 -16.96 30.24
C GLU A 671 -20.81 -18.23 29.89
N MET A 672 -19.80 -18.09 29.05
CA MET A 672 -18.86 -19.17 28.76
C MET A 672 -17.90 -19.47 29.93
N LEU A 673 -17.75 -18.55 30.89
CA LEU A 673 -16.80 -18.73 32.00
C LEU A 673 -17.24 -19.82 32.98
N GLY A 674 -16.27 -20.49 33.57
CA GLY A 674 -16.50 -21.55 34.57
C GLY A 674 -17.06 -22.87 34.01
N LYS A 675 -16.99 -23.05 32.69
CA LYS A 675 -17.50 -24.27 32.03
C LYS A 675 -16.37 -25.27 31.80
N ASP A 676 -16.64 -26.54 32.10
CA ASP A 676 -15.72 -27.64 31.81
C ASP A 676 -15.57 -27.88 30.31
N ASN A 677 -16.64 -27.59 29.54
CA ASN A 677 -16.65 -27.72 28.10
C ASN A 677 -17.33 -26.52 27.46
N VAL A 678 -16.61 -25.86 26.63
CA VAL A 678 -17.11 -24.81 25.73
C VAL A 678 -16.83 -25.27 24.30
N TYR A 679 -17.86 -25.22 23.48
CA TYR A 679 -17.74 -25.50 22.05
C TYR A 679 -18.03 -24.21 21.28
N ILE A 680 -17.13 -23.84 20.38
CA ILE A 680 -17.34 -22.75 19.43
C ILE A 680 -17.28 -23.34 18.03
N ARG A 681 -18.21 -22.95 17.18
CA ARG A 681 -18.11 -23.24 15.75
C ARG A 681 -18.09 -21.95 14.93
N LEU A 682 -17.23 -21.95 13.93
CA LEU A 682 -17.16 -20.92 12.91
C LEU A 682 -17.83 -21.51 11.67
N ILE A 683 -18.97 -20.96 11.30
CA ILE A 683 -19.84 -21.54 10.29
C ILE A 683 -20.29 -20.47 9.28
N PRO A 684 -20.35 -20.77 7.99
CA PRO A 684 -20.92 -19.83 7.02
C PRO A 684 -22.30 -19.33 7.45
N ALA A 685 -22.53 -18.02 7.43
CA ALA A 685 -23.78 -17.42 7.90
C ALA A 685 -24.97 -17.73 6.99
N ASP A 686 -24.74 -17.74 5.71
CA ASP A 686 -25.75 -18.12 4.70
C ASP A 686 -25.11 -18.68 3.42
N ARG A 687 -25.98 -19.14 2.51
CA ARG A 687 -25.58 -19.59 1.17
C ARG A 687 -25.41 -18.43 0.17
N ALA A 688 -25.99 -17.30 0.47
CA ALA A 688 -25.87 -16.14 -0.35
C ALA A 688 -24.52 -15.52 -0.06
N GLY A 689 -23.58 -15.78 -0.90
CA GLY A 689 -22.38 -14.98 -0.96
C GLY A 689 -22.76 -13.51 -1.12
N ASN A 690 -21.90 -12.63 -0.71
CA ASN A 690 -22.16 -11.21 -0.88
C ASN A 690 -22.33 -10.90 -2.38
N SER A 691 -23.57 -10.72 -2.79
CA SER A 691 -23.92 -10.41 -4.19
C SER A 691 -23.27 -9.14 -4.72
N THR A 692 -22.80 -8.26 -3.85
CA THR A 692 -22.07 -7.05 -4.22
C THR A 692 -20.68 -7.32 -4.79
N HIS A 693 -20.11 -8.47 -4.51
CA HIS A 693 -18.80 -8.86 -5.03
C HIS A 693 -18.89 -10.01 -6.07
N GLY A 694 -20.07 -10.46 -6.42
CA GLY A 694 -20.28 -11.50 -7.43
C GLY A 694 -19.81 -12.91 -7.00
N PHE A 695 -19.50 -13.08 -5.74
CA PHE A 695 -18.85 -14.27 -5.23
C PHE A 695 -19.83 -15.19 -4.53
N CYS A 696 -19.71 -16.48 -4.73
CA CYS A 696 -20.42 -17.57 -4.11
C CYS A 696 -21.83 -17.91 -4.60
N ASP A 697 -22.49 -17.06 -5.35
CA ASP A 697 -23.93 -17.13 -5.47
C ASP A 697 -24.47 -18.28 -6.30
N SER A 698 -23.89 -18.60 -7.43
CA SER A 698 -24.52 -19.59 -8.32
C SER A 698 -24.14 -21.03 -8.01
N ASN A 699 -22.91 -21.27 -7.59
CA ASN A 699 -22.41 -22.62 -7.36
C ASN A 699 -22.66 -23.11 -5.94
N PHE A 700 -22.70 -22.17 -4.99
CA PHE A 700 -23.05 -22.48 -3.60
C PHE A 700 -24.55 -22.78 -3.44
N LYS A 701 -25.41 -22.06 -4.15
CA LYS A 701 -26.87 -22.25 -4.12
C LYS A 701 -27.33 -23.59 -4.68
N ASN A 702 -26.59 -24.20 -5.58
CA ASN A 702 -27.06 -25.38 -6.28
C ASN A 702 -26.59 -26.71 -5.68
N GLY A 703 -25.84 -26.70 -4.58
CA GLY A 703 -25.30 -27.93 -4.00
C GLY A 703 -24.27 -28.64 -4.90
N SER A 704 -24.14 -28.23 -6.13
CA SER A 704 -23.02 -28.55 -6.98
C SER A 704 -21.95 -27.56 -6.64
N ALA A 705 -21.27 -27.78 -5.54
CA ALA A 705 -19.96 -27.24 -5.38
C ALA A 705 -19.22 -27.60 -6.65
N GLY A 706 -19.14 -26.64 -7.51
CA GLY A 706 -18.36 -26.79 -8.71
C GLY A 706 -17.04 -27.33 -8.25
N SER A 707 -16.48 -28.20 -8.99
CA SER A 707 -15.23 -28.87 -8.69
C SER A 707 -14.45 -28.15 -7.62
N SER A 708 -14.66 -28.51 -6.49
CA SER A 708 -13.88 -28.66 -5.30
C SER A 708 -12.61 -27.85 -5.05
N SER A 709 -11.91 -27.43 -6.04
CA SER A 709 -10.61 -26.72 -5.86
C SER A 709 -10.74 -25.22 -5.75
N LYS A 710 -11.95 -24.70 -5.76
CA LYS A 710 -12.21 -23.29 -6.03
C LYS A 710 -12.71 -22.48 -4.83
N ALA A 711 -13.16 -23.15 -3.77
CA ALA A 711 -13.74 -22.49 -2.59
C ALA A 711 -12.97 -22.93 -1.33
N ASN A 712 -12.03 -22.13 -0.88
CA ASN A 712 -11.17 -22.47 0.24
C ASN A 712 -11.29 -21.42 1.34
N ASN A 713 -11.36 -21.89 2.59
CA ASN A 713 -11.10 -21.06 3.75
C ASN A 713 -9.88 -21.59 4.50
N SER A 714 -9.01 -20.70 4.90
CA SER A 714 -7.78 -21.04 5.60
C SER A 714 -7.70 -20.29 6.90
N ILE A 715 -7.21 -20.98 7.92
CA ILE A 715 -6.93 -20.42 9.23
C ILE A 715 -5.46 -20.67 9.52
N ASN A 716 -4.71 -19.63 9.85
CA ASN A 716 -3.32 -19.76 10.27
C ASN A 716 -3.11 -19.50 11.76
N TYR A 717 -4.09 -18.93 12.42
CA TYR A 717 -4.06 -18.64 13.83
C TYR A 717 -5.47 -18.60 14.42
N VAL A 718 -5.65 -19.25 15.55
CA VAL A 718 -6.83 -19.13 16.43
C VAL A 718 -6.34 -19.13 17.86
N ALA A 719 -6.89 -18.29 18.71
CA ALA A 719 -6.65 -18.32 20.14
C ALA A 719 -7.91 -17.92 20.91
N VAL A 720 -8.07 -18.47 22.10
CA VAL A 720 -9.02 -18.00 23.10
C VAL A 720 -8.23 -17.38 24.24
N ARG A 721 -8.45 -16.08 24.45
CA ARG A 721 -7.71 -15.26 25.41
C ARG A 721 -8.65 -14.55 26.38
N TYR A 722 -8.08 -14.13 27.50
CA TYR A 722 -8.77 -13.31 28.50
C TYR A 722 -7.82 -12.25 29.04
N ASN A 723 -8.33 -11.16 29.61
CA ASN A 723 -7.50 -10.19 30.32
C ASN A 723 -7.25 -10.68 31.75
N LYS A 724 -5.97 -10.59 32.16
CA LYS A 724 -5.52 -10.96 33.51
C LYS A 724 -6.04 -9.97 34.56
#